data_d4d7dccbf41d981631ce4f6c43fd1668
#
_entry.id   d4d7dccbf41d981631ce4f6c43fd1668
#
_cell.length_a   1.000
_cell.length_b   1.000
_cell.length_c   1.000
_cell.angle_alpha   90.00
_cell.angle_beta   90.00
_cell.angle_gamma   90.00
#
_symmetry.space_group_name_H-M   'P 1'
#
loop_
_entity.id
_entity.type
_entity.pdbx_description
1 polymer ?
#
loop_
_entity_poly.entity_id
_entity_poly.type
_entity_poly.pdbx_seq_one_letter_code
_entity_poly.pdbx_strand_id
1 'polypeptide(L)'
;MDLLRQKLKAKSKRLARYVKCTKKKQQNHLFNTNEKLFYRQLSSAGTNNYHNLPSKDELFDYWSSIWSYPQKHNEGAAWIESEAGKSNIAPMMFDNITTADVNQAIGQINSWKAPGIDNIQNFWYKKFSSLHEVLASKFTHILQHPEDIPAFLTHGLTHMLPKTANTQDPSQYRPITCLPTLYKILTSCITNRIYRHVDQNNILAEEQKGCKRGHQGCKEQLIIDSVILRQAQKQCRNISTAFVDYRKAFDSVPHSWLISVLNIYKINPTIVSFLEASMKQWRTSLQVNINGQYIKTNDISIRRGIFQGDSLSPLWFCLAMNPLFTMLNNTKLGFNLKINKNTNCTVSHLLYMDDIKIFASNQQQIQHLLDVTERFSRDVRMQFGLDKCRTLNIEKGKIINGDLALPNGEIIAAMQNGETYKYLGFQQARLLDQKQSKSKIRNEFSQRVSSILKSELNAGNLNRAINTYAVPVLTYSFGILQWTKTELEDIQRTTRTMMTKYRCHHPTSSVLRTTLPRKEGGRALCDIINLHNKQINKLRDFFVTKSLSSNLHKSVIGADKKYSPLNLADPNMDLEITTDAEKHVKWAQKALHGRHHHDLNQPHIDKIASNRWLADGTLFPETEGFLMAIQDQVINTNNYKKCVIRDPTITTDKCRRCQQTSETIQHITSGCSTIANTDYLRRHNQLCNIVHQKLANKYGLLNTYTPYYKYNPKAVLENADFRLYYDRSIITDRQVTNNRPDIVVVDKKAKSVLLVDVAVPNNNNVLDKYNEKMAKYTDLAIEVGQMWHAEKVEVVPIIVSSTGLIPKSLEDSLKKLDLHKNTFIDLQKAAILNTCHTVRKFLNM
;
A
#
# COMPACT_ATOMS: atom_id res chain seq x y z
N MET A 1 -41.43 -11.37 -35.53
CA MET A 1 -40.66 -10.20 -35.10
C MET A 1 -40.41 -10.23 -33.59
N ASP A 2 -41.36 -10.42 -32.72
CA ASP A 2 -41.18 -10.39 -31.24
C ASP A 2 -40.31 -11.52 -30.70
N LEU A 3 -40.43 -12.72 -31.21
CA LEU A 3 -39.56 -13.84 -30.83
C LEU A 3 -38.07 -13.56 -31.15
N LEU A 4 -37.78 -12.95 -32.31
CA LEU A 4 -36.46 -12.54 -32.70
C LEU A 4 -35.90 -11.43 -31.78
N ARG A 5 -36.72 -10.44 -31.44
CA ARG A 5 -36.39 -9.38 -30.47
C ARG A 5 -36.09 -9.95 -29.08
N GLN A 6 -36.87 -10.91 -28.59
CA GLN A 6 -36.63 -11.60 -27.33
C GLN A 6 -35.33 -12.40 -27.35
N LYS A 7 -35.04 -13.16 -28.42
CA LYS A 7 -33.80 -13.91 -28.61
C LYS A 7 -32.58 -12.96 -28.65
N LEU A 8 -32.70 -11.85 -29.39
CA LEU A 8 -31.63 -10.84 -29.47
C LEU A 8 -31.37 -10.22 -28.10
N LYS A 9 -32.40 -9.81 -27.37
CA LYS A 9 -32.30 -9.25 -26.00
C LYS A 9 -31.65 -10.25 -25.02
N ALA A 10 -32.00 -11.54 -25.12
CA ALA A 10 -31.42 -12.59 -24.30
C ALA A 10 -29.91 -12.81 -24.62
N LYS A 11 -29.56 -12.88 -25.91
CA LYS A 11 -28.18 -13.03 -26.36
C LYS A 11 -27.31 -11.80 -25.98
N SER A 12 -27.82 -10.60 -26.20
CA SER A 12 -27.16 -9.34 -25.81
C SER A 12 -26.89 -9.30 -24.29
N LYS A 13 -27.86 -9.62 -23.45
CA LYS A 13 -27.68 -9.73 -21.99
C LYS A 13 -26.66 -10.81 -21.61
N ARG A 14 -26.59 -11.92 -22.32
CA ARG A 14 -25.61 -12.97 -22.10
C ARG A 14 -24.20 -12.50 -22.44
N LEU A 15 -24.05 -11.83 -23.61
CA LEU A 15 -22.77 -11.27 -24.04
C LEU A 15 -22.26 -10.22 -23.07
N ALA A 16 -23.12 -9.28 -22.64
CA ALA A 16 -22.77 -8.25 -21.65
C ALA A 16 -22.26 -8.85 -20.32
N ARG A 17 -22.91 -9.92 -19.84
CA ARG A 17 -22.45 -10.66 -18.66
C ARG A 17 -21.09 -11.30 -18.88
N TYR A 18 -20.87 -11.92 -20.05
CA TYR A 18 -19.59 -12.54 -20.39
C TYR A 18 -18.46 -11.49 -20.42
N VAL A 19 -18.66 -10.38 -21.14
CA VAL A 19 -17.71 -9.28 -21.23
C VAL A 19 -17.39 -8.73 -19.82
N LYS A 20 -18.41 -8.53 -18.98
CA LYS A 20 -18.20 -8.07 -17.61
C LYS A 20 -17.39 -9.07 -16.79
N CYS A 21 -17.67 -10.37 -16.89
CA CYS A 21 -16.90 -11.41 -16.19
C CYS A 21 -15.45 -11.47 -16.66
N THR A 22 -15.21 -11.34 -17.97
CA THR A 22 -13.84 -11.31 -18.52
C THR A 22 -13.09 -10.10 -18.01
N LYS A 23 -13.70 -8.90 -18.05
CA LYS A 23 -13.11 -7.68 -17.51
C LYS A 23 -12.75 -7.81 -16.02
N LYS A 24 -13.64 -8.43 -15.22
CA LYS A 24 -13.37 -8.72 -13.80
C LYS A 24 -12.14 -9.60 -13.62
N LYS A 25 -12.04 -10.71 -14.38
CA LYS A 25 -10.88 -11.61 -14.32
C LYS A 25 -9.60 -10.87 -14.68
N GLN A 26 -9.60 -10.11 -15.78
CA GLN A 26 -8.44 -9.34 -16.26
C GLN A 26 -7.98 -8.31 -15.24
N GLN A 27 -8.90 -7.51 -14.67
CA GLN A 27 -8.55 -6.49 -13.68
C GLN A 27 -8.01 -7.10 -12.38
N ASN A 28 -8.60 -8.19 -11.89
CA ASN A 28 -8.09 -8.86 -10.69
C ASN A 28 -6.74 -9.54 -10.95
N HIS A 29 -6.54 -10.12 -12.12
CA HIS A 29 -5.23 -10.66 -12.52
C HIS A 29 -4.18 -9.54 -12.60
N LEU A 30 -4.49 -8.44 -13.28
CA LEU A 30 -3.60 -7.29 -13.39
C LEU A 30 -3.25 -6.71 -12.00
N PHE A 31 -4.24 -6.56 -11.13
CA PHE A 31 -4.02 -6.07 -9.76
C PHE A 31 -3.08 -6.99 -8.98
N ASN A 32 -3.24 -8.31 -9.09
CA ASN A 32 -2.40 -9.28 -8.38
C ASN A 32 -0.99 -9.41 -8.96
N THR A 33 -0.80 -9.17 -10.25
CA THR A 33 0.49 -9.31 -10.94
C THR A 33 1.24 -7.98 -11.09
N ASN A 34 0.53 -6.88 -11.28
CA ASN A 34 1.11 -5.55 -11.48
C ASN A 34 0.19 -4.43 -10.97
N GLU A 35 0.16 -4.24 -9.63
CA GLU A 35 -0.64 -3.18 -8.99
C GLU A 35 -0.34 -1.78 -9.54
N LYS A 36 0.93 -1.49 -9.85
CA LYS A 36 1.35 -0.18 -10.35
C LYS A 36 0.70 0.15 -11.70
N LEU A 37 0.64 -0.83 -12.61
CA LEU A 37 -0.02 -0.67 -13.90
C LEU A 37 -1.54 -0.52 -13.72
N PHE A 38 -2.13 -1.29 -12.81
CA PHE A 38 -3.55 -1.17 -12.47
C PHE A 38 -3.89 0.25 -12.00
N TYR A 39 -3.12 0.83 -11.06
CA TYR A 39 -3.37 2.19 -10.57
C TYR A 39 -3.14 3.26 -11.64
N ARG A 40 -2.17 3.08 -12.53
CA ARG A 40 -2.01 3.96 -13.70
C ARG A 40 -3.25 3.97 -14.58
N GLN A 41 -3.83 2.82 -14.86
CA GLN A 41 -5.06 2.73 -15.65
C GLN A 41 -6.28 3.37 -14.96
N LEU A 42 -6.34 3.37 -13.62
CA LEU A 42 -7.36 4.09 -12.87
C LEU A 42 -7.19 5.62 -12.95
N SER A 43 -5.95 6.09 -13.02
CA SER A 43 -5.61 7.52 -13.08
C SER A 43 -5.74 8.07 -14.50
N SER A 44 -5.50 7.25 -15.52
CA SER A 44 -5.46 7.62 -16.93
C SER A 44 -6.83 7.71 -17.61
N ALA A 45 -7.93 7.80 -16.85
CA ALA A 45 -9.24 8.20 -17.41
C ALA A 45 -9.25 9.66 -17.96
N GLY A 46 -8.12 10.36 -17.87
CA GLY A 46 -7.73 11.52 -18.65
C GLY A 46 -6.39 11.22 -19.29
N THR A 47 -6.38 10.55 -20.43
CA THR A 47 -5.19 10.52 -21.28
C THR A 47 -4.86 11.95 -21.66
N ASN A 48 -3.83 12.52 -21.03
CA ASN A 48 -3.13 13.63 -21.61
C ASN A 48 -2.51 13.10 -22.91
N ASN A 49 -3.20 13.25 -24.01
CA ASN A 49 -2.59 13.19 -25.34
C ASN A 49 -1.61 14.36 -25.35
N TYR A 50 -0.36 14.09 -25.11
CA TYR A 50 0.71 15.08 -25.29
C TYR A 50 0.84 15.33 -26.78
N HIS A 51 0.13 16.37 -27.26
CA HIS A 51 0.05 16.65 -28.69
C HIS A 51 1.30 17.37 -29.22
N ASN A 52 2.11 17.97 -28.36
CA ASN A 52 3.30 18.71 -28.75
C ASN A 52 4.47 18.34 -27.81
N LEU A 53 5.34 17.49 -28.29
CA LEU A 53 6.58 17.08 -27.60
C LEU A 53 7.77 17.76 -28.29
N PRO A 54 8.87 18.07 -27.57
CA PRO A 54 10.08 18.58 -28.18
C PRO A 54 10.62 17.56 -29.19
N SER A 55 11.24 18.05 -30.25
CA SER A 55 11.94 17.21 -31.21
C SER A 55 13.14 16.50 -30.56
N LYS A 56 13.65 15.48 -31.25
CA LYS A 56 14.85 14.76 -30.83
C LYS A 56 16.05 15.71 -30.68
N ASP A 57 16.18 16.64 -31.63
CA ASP A 57 17.32 17.56 -31.70
C ASP A 57 17.20 18.64 -30.63
N GLU A 58 16.02 19.23 -30.41
CA GLU A 58 15.79 20.18 -29.31
C GLU A 58 16.10 19.58 -27.94
N LEU A 59 15.72 18.33 -27.70
CA LEU A 59 16.07 17.64 -26.46
C LEU A 59 17.58 17.41 -26.34
N PHE A 60 18.22 16.96 -27.43
CA PHE A 60 19.64 16.71 -27.45
C PHE A 60 20.42 18.00 -27.21
N ASP A 61 20.12 19.08 -27.93
CA ASP A 61 20.82 20.36 -27.84
C ASP A 61 20.67 20.98 -26.45
N TYR A 62 19.44 20.99 -25.91
CA TYR A 62 19.19 21.54 -24.57
C TYR A 62 19.98 20.81 -23.49
N TRP A 63 19.89 19.47 -23.44
CA TRP A 63 20.56 18.71 -22.39
C TRP A 63 22.07 18.60 -22.63
N SER A 64 22.52 18.59 -23.87
CA SER A 64 23.93 18.65 -24.23
C SER A 64 24.57 19.97 -23.76
N SER A 65 23.88 21.09 -23.91
CA SER A 65 24.34 22.40 -23.40
C SER A 65 24.52 22.43 -21.87
N ILE A 66 23.76 21.60 -21.13
CA ILE A 66 23.89 21.52 -19.68
C ILE A 66 25.03 20.57 -19.29
N TRP A 67 25.14 19.37 -19.91
CA TRP A 67 25.98 18.30 -19.40
C TRP A 67 27.35 18.18 -20.10
N SER A 68 27.46 18.56 -21.39
CA SER A 68 28.69 18.26 -22.15
C SER A 68 29.83 19.23 -21.89
N TYR A 69 29.52 20.41 -21.32
CA TYR A 69 30.54 21.41 -21.04
C TYR A 69 31.05 21.32 -19.60
N PRO A 70 32.34 20.98 -19.39
CA PRO A 70 32.91 20.89 -18.07
C PRO A 70 32.99 22.29 -17.43
N GLN A 71 32.70 22.36 -16.17
CA GLN A 71 32.93 23.54 -15.33
C GLN A 71 33.81 23.18 -14.14
N LYS A 72 34.68 24.08 -13.74
CA LYS A 72 35.50 23.98 -12.53
C LYS A 72 34.91 24.84 -11.43
N HIS A 73 34.88 24.31 -10.21
CA HIS A 73 34.57 25.12 -9.02
C HIS A 73 35.71 26.09 -8.74
N ASN A 74 35.50 27.05 -7.86
CA ASN A 74 36.52 27.97 -7.40
C ASN A 74 37.44 27.26 -6.39
N GLU A 75 38.54 26.70 -6.86
CA GLU A 75 39.52 25.97 -6.04
C GLU A 75 40.20 26.85 -4.98
N GLY A 76 40.28 28.20 -5.22
CA GLY A 76 40.85 29.18 -4.30
C GLY A 76 39.87 29.76 -3.27
N ALA A 77 38.70 29.18 -3.09
CA ALA A 77 37.74 29.67 -2.10
C ALA A 77 38.23 29.38 -0.66
N ALA A 78 38.45 30.40 0.14
CA ALA A 78 39.00 30.29 1.50
C ALA A 78 38.22 29.36 2.44
N TRP A 79 36.90 29.21 2.22
CA TRP A 79 36.10 28.29 3.03
C TRP A 79 36.41 26.80 2.76
N ILE A 80 37.02 26.46 1.61
CA ILE A 80 37.41 25.07 1.28
C ILE A 80 38.54 24.63 2.22
N GLU A 81 39.55 25.47 2.41
CA GLU A 81 40.66 25.20 3.35
C GLU A 81 40.14 25.07 4.79
N SER A 82 39.23 25.96 5.19
CA SER A 82 38.59 25.90 6.50
C SER A 82 37.79 24.58 6.72
N GLU A 83 37.08 24.10 5.69
CA GLU A 83 36.35 22.84 5.77
C GLU A 83 37.30 21.63 5.77
N ALA A 84 38.35 21.65 4.96
CA ALA A 84 39.37 20.60 4.90
C ALA A 84 40.19 20.49 6.19
N GLY A 85 40.41 21.62 6.88
CA GLY A 85 41.11 21.72 8.14
C GLY A 85 40.43 21.11 9.36
N LYS A 86 39.21 20.60 9.23
CA LYS A 86 38.53 19.88 10.30
C LYS A 86 39.31 18.61 10.69
N SER A 87 40.06 18.69 11.79
CA SER A 87 40.99 17.64 12.25
C SER A 87 40.33 16.35 12.72
N ASN A 88 39.01 16.38 13.00
CA ASN A 88 38.26 15.30 13.67
C ASN A 88 37.81 14.17 12.74
N ILE A 89 38.07 14.26 11.42
CA ILE A 89 37.65 13.21 10.47
C ILE A 89 38.83 12.23 10.29
N ALA A 90 38.61 10.99 10.72
CA ALA A 90 39.60 9.92 10.48
C ALA A 90 39.57 9.53 8.98
N PRO A 91 40.75 9.20 8.37
CA PRO A 91 40.77 8.70 7.00
C PRO A 91 39.96 7.40 6.84
N MET A 92 39.24 7.30 5.72
CA MET A 92 38.51 6.07 5.39
C MET A 92 39.47 4.98 4.96
N MET A 93 39.47 3.84 5.65
CA MET A 93 40.25 2.67 5.24
C MET A 93 39.62 2.01 4.00
N PHE A 94 40.50 1.41 3.19
CA PHE A 94 40.09 0.60 2.05
C PHE A 94 39.90 -0.85 2.47
N ASP A 95 38.77 -1.42 2.18
CA ASP A 95 38.48 -2.84 2.30
C ASP A 95 38.03 -3.40 0.95
N ASN A 96 38.38 -4.65 0.66
CA ASN A 96 37.87 -5.32 -0.54
C ASN A 96 36.37 -5.53 -0.47
N ILE A 97 35.68 -5.42 -1.61
CA ILE A 97 34.25 -5.72 -1.68
C ILE A 97 34.06 -7.22 -1.41
N THR A 98 33.22 -7.52 -0.43
CA THR A 98 32.91 -8.89 -0.03
C THR A 98 31.63 -9.41 -0.71
N THR A 99 31.48 -10.73 -0.75
CA THR A 99 30.23 -11.38 -1.19
C THR A 99 29.02 -10.90 -0.35
N ALA A 100 29.23 -10.60 0.94
CA ALA A 100 28.21 -10.07 1.82
C ALA A 100 27.72 -8.66 1.38
N ASP A 101 28.66 -7.77 0.98
CA ASP A 101 28.34 -6.44 0.44
C ASP A 101 27.50 -6.56 -0.83
N VAL A 102 27.87 -7.45 -1.74
CA VAL A 102 27.15 -7.72 -2.99
C VAL A 102 25.75 -8.27 -2.70
N ASN A 103 25.62 -9.24 -1.79
CA ASN A 103 24.33 -9.79 -1.38
C ASN A 103 23.42 -8.72 -0.78
N GLN A 104 23.94 -7.86 0.07
CA GLN A 104 23.20 -6.75 0.65
C GLN A 104 22.72 -5.77 -0.44
N ALA A 105 23.60 -5.37 -1.36
CA ALA A 105 23.26 -4.47 -2.45
C ALA A 105 22.18 -5.04 -3.37
N ILE A 106 22.32 -6.30 -3.80
CA ILE A 106 21.33 -7.02 -4.63
C ILE A 106 19.99 -7.14 -3.89
N GLY A 107 20.01 -7.41 -2.58
CA GLY A 107 18.80 -7.50 -1.75
C GLY A 107 17.99 -6.21 -1.72
N GLN A 108 18.64 -5.07 -1.63
CA GLN A 108 18.03 -3.74 -1.55
C GLN A 108 17.40 -3.28 -2.86
N ILE A 109 17.90 -3.71 -4.02
CA ILE A 109 17.38 -3.33 -5.34
C ILE A 109 16.15 -4.18 -5.66
N ASN A 110 15.06 -3.54 -6.11
CA ASN A 110 13.85 -4.25 -6.53
C ASN A 110 14.10 -5.12 -7.78
N SER A 111 13.56 -6.35 -7.80
CA SER A 111 13.80 -7.36 -8.84
C SER A 111 13.46 -6.88 -10.26
N TRP A 112 12.37 -6.13 -10.41
CA TRP A 112 11.79 -5.73 -11.70
C TRP A 112 11.89 -4.22 -11.95
N LYS A 113 12.90 -3.55 -11.40
CA LYS A 113 13.22 -2.17 -11.83
C LYS A 113 13.71 -2.17 -13.28
N ALA A 114 13.48 -1.01 -13.95
CA ALA A 114 13.99 -0.81 -15.32
C ALA A 114 15.51 -1.04 -15.35
N PRO A 115 15.99 -1.91 -16.25
CA PRO A 115 17.41 -2.15 -16.44
C PRO A 115 18.06 -0.97 -17.18
N GLY A 116 19.40 -0.99 -17.31
CA GLY A 116 20.14 -0.11 -18.20
C GLY A 116 20.12 -0.58 -19.64
N ILE A 117 21.12 -0.17 -20.41
CA ILE A 117 21.27 -0.50 -21.84
C ILE A 117 21.49 -2.00 -22.08
N ASP A 118 21.96 -2.73 -21.07
CA ASP A 118 22.19 -4.17 -21.06
C ASP A 118 20.92 -5.02 -20.97
N ASN A 119 19.79 -4.38 -20.65
CA ASN A 119 18.49 -5.03 -20.41
C ASN A 119 18.48 -6.11 -19.33
N ILE A 120 19.51 -6.17 -18.46
CA ILE A 120 19.59 -7.16 -17.37
C ILE A 120 18.95 -6.62 -16.11
N GLN A 121 17.86 -7.25 -15.68
CA GLN A 121 17.14 -6.88 -14.47
C GLN A 121 17.73 -7.53 -13.21
N ASN A 122 17.55 -6.89 -12.07
CA ASN A 122 18.05 -7.39 -10.78
C ASN A 122 17.49 -8.76 -10.38
N PHE A 123 16.37 -9.18 -10.98
CA PHE A 123 15.82 -10.53 -10.80
C PHE A 123 16.87 -11.61 -11.05
N TRP A 124 17.65 -11.48 -12.11
CA TRP A 124 18.66 -12.46 -12.50
C TRP A 124 19.82 -12.51 -11.49
N TYR A 125 20.31 -11.36 -11.04
CA TYR A 125 21.35 -11.30 -10.01
C TYR A 125 20.86 -11.92 -8.70
N LYS A 126 19.60 -11.75 -8.31
CA LYS A 126 19.01 -12.43 -7.13
C LYS A 126 18.90 -13.93 -7.28
N LYS A 127 18.76 -14.45 -8.51
CA LYS A 127 18.59 -15.88 -8.76
C LYS A 127 19.91 -16.61 -8.93
N PHE A 128 20.92 -15.97 -9.49
CA PHE A 128 22.22 -16.55 -9.73
C PHE A 128 23.22 -16.20 -8.60
N SER A 129 22.97 -16.71 -7.41
CA SER A 129 23.81 -16.43 -6.24
C SER A 129 25.26 -16.90 -6.37
N SER A 130 25.55 -17.89 -7.22
CA SER A 130 26.90 -18.34 -7.54
C SER A 130 27.77 -17.26 -8.21
N LEU A 131 27.15 -16.23 -8.81
CA LEU A 131 27.89 -15.10 -9.40
C LEU A 131 28.35 -14.08 -8.36
N HIS A 132 27.84 -14.09 -7.14
CA HIS A 132 28.07 -13.00 -6.19
C HIS A 132 29.52 -12.92 -5.72
N GLU A 133 30.22 -14.04 -5.59
CA GLU A 133 31.66 -14.10 -5.26
C GLU A 133 32.48 -13.55 -6.41
N VAL A 134 32.19 -13.97 -7.63
CA VAL A 134 32.85 -13.47 -8.83
C VAL A 134 32.64 -11.95 -8.97
N LEU A 135 31.43 -11.46 -8.72
CA LEU A 135 31.12 -10.03 -8.74
C LEU A 135 31.93 -9.26 -7.68
N ALA A 136 32.05 -9.80 -6.47
CA ALA A 136 32.83 -9.18 -5.39
C ALA A 136 34.31 -9.03 -5.78
N SER A 137 34.90 -10.08 -6.35
CA SER A 137 36.28 -10.06 -6.85
C SER A 137 36.47 -9.06 -8.00
N LYS A 138 35.57 -9.08 -8.99
CA LYS A 138 35.63 -8.16 -10.15
C LYS A 138 35.39 -6.70 -9.74
N PHE A 139 34.50 -6.45 -8.79
CA PHE A 139 34.26 -5.10 -8.26
C PHE A 139 35.50 -4.59 -7.49
N THR A 140 36.14 -5.43 -6.70
CA THR A 140 37.39 -5.07 -6.03
C THR A 140 38.47 -4.74 -7.05
N HIS A 141 38.64 -5.56 -8.10
CA HIS A 141 39.59 -5.33 -9.16
C HIS A 141 39.36 -3.99 -9.88
N ILE A 142 38.10 -3.69 -10.28
CA ILE A 142 37.75 -2.43 -10.94
C ILE A 142 38.01 -1.21 -10.03
N LEU A 143 37.83 -1.34 -8.71
CA LEU A 143 38.17 -0.26 -7.79
C LEU A 143 39.66 0.01 -7.73
N GLN A 144 40.48 -1.05 -7.74
CA GLN A 144 41.95 -0.96 -7.70
C GLN A 144 42.57 -0.58 -9.06
N HIS A 145 41.89 -0.97 -10.15
CA HIS A 145 42.27 -0.75 -11.53
C HIS A 145 41.16 -0.03 -12.30
N PRO A 146 40.97 1.27 -12.06
CA PRO A 146 39.86 2.04 -12.67
C PRO A 146 39.95 2.15 -14.20
N GLU A 147 41.10 1.92 -14.79
CA GLU A 147 41.36 1.85 -16.24
C GLU A 147 40.61 0.69 -16.88
N ASP A 148 40.33 -0.37 -16.15
CA ASP A 148 39.65 -1.58 -16.61
C ASP A 148 38.09 -1.46 -16.59
N ILE A 149 37.56 -0.27 -16.29
CA ILE A 149 36.11 -0.07 -16.25
C ILE A 149 35.49 -0.30 -17.64
N PRO A 150 34.59 -1.32 -17.82
CA PRO A 150 33.95 -1.54 -19.10
C PRO A 150 33.03 -0.37 -19.48
N ALA A 151 33.18 0.18 -20.68
CA ALA A 151 32.47 1.36 -21.14
C ALA A 151 30.93 1.25 -21.06
N PHE A 152 30.37 0.04 -21.14
CA PHE A 152 28.92 -0.15 -21.03
C PHE A 152 28.38 0.09 -19.61
N LEU A 153 29.20 -0.08 -18.57
CA LEU A 153 28.79 0.12 -17.17
C LEU A 153 28.42 1.57 -16.88
N THR A 154 29.13 2.51 -17.49
CA THR A 154 28.96 3.95 -17.28
C THR A 154 27.99 4.60 -18.28
N HIS A 155 27.40 3.79 -19.17
CA HIS A 155 26.44 4.26 -20.19
C HIS A 155 25.01 4.16 -19.68
N GLY A 156 24.37 5.32 -19.47
CA GLY A 156 23.00 5.42 -19.02
C GLY A 156 21.97 5.52 -20.14
N LEU A 157 20.75 5.12 -19.86
CA LEU A 157 19.56 5.40 -20.67
C LEU A 157 18.65 6.33 -19.89
N THR A 158 18.55 7.59 -20.31
CA THR A 158 17.80 8.61 -19.57
C THR A 158 16.38 8.77 -20.09
N HIS A 159 15.42 8.41 -19.27
CA HIS A 159 13.99 8.65 -19.53
C HIS A 159 13.59 10.07 -19.14
N MET A 160 13.05 10.79 -20.09
CA MET A 160 12.60 12.17 -19.91
C MET A 160 11.18 12.19 -19.40
N LEU A 161 10.97 12.55 -18.13
CA LEU A 161 9.65 12.60 -17.49
C LEU A 161 9.14 14.05 -17.43
N PRO A 162 7.97 14.37 -18.02
CA PRO A 162 7.43 15.73 -17.97
C PRO A 162 7.06 16.13 -16.53
N LYS A 163 7.41 17.35 -16.14
CA LYS A 163 7.07 17.98 -14.85
C LYS A 163 5.70 18.64 -14.86
N THR A 164 5.28 19.13 -16.02
CA THR A 164 4.05 19.90 -16.23
C THR A 164 3.26 19.34 -17.41
N ALA A 165 2.05 19.84 -17.61
CA ALA A 165 1.24 19.51 -18.79
C ALA A 165 1.80 20.13 -20.09
N ASN A 166 2.56 21.22 -19.99
CA ASN A 166 3.30 21.79 -21.14
C ASN A 166 4.56 20.96 -21.39
N THR A 167 4.55 20.22 -22.47
CA THR A 167 5.60 19.26 -22.81
C THR A 167 6.49 19.71 -23.97
N GLN A 168 6.29 20.91 -24.51
CA GLN A 168 7.10 21.45 -25.63
C GLN A 168 8.49 21.92 -25.17
N ASP A 169 8.61 22.40 -23.94
CA ASP A 169 9.86 22.94 -23.42
C ASP A 169 10.75 21.81 -22.84
N PRO A 170 11.95 21.55 -23.41
CA PRO A 170 12.90 20.56 -22.89
C PRO A 170 13.29 20.81 -21.43
N SER A 171 13.20 22.04 -20.93
CA SER A 171 13.51 22.40 -19.55
C SER A 171 12.51 21.81 -18.53
N GLN A 172 11.28 21.56 -18.98
CA GLN A 172 10.18 21.01 -18.17
C GLN A 172 10.25 19.49 -18.00
N TYR A 173 11.36 18.89 -18.34
CA TYR A 173 11.55 17.44 -18.12
C TYR A 173 12.49 17.18 -16.95
N ARG A 174 12.23 16.05 -16.28
CA ARG A 174 13.14 15.47 -15.28
C ARG A 174 13.86 14.28 -15.94
N PRO A 175 15.18 14.32 -16.01
CA PRO A 175 15.96 13.19 -16.54
C PRO A 175 16.10 12.12 -15.48
N ILE A 176 15.58 10.92 -15.73
CA ILE A 176 15.75 9.76 -14.85
C ILE A 176 16.60 8.74 -15.59
N THR A 177 17.82 8.53 -15.12
CA THR A 177 18.79 7.66 -15.82
C THR A 177 18.69 6.22 -15.30
N CYS A 178 18.48 5.30 -16.22
CA CYS A 178 18.59 3.86 -16.00
C CYS A 178 20.01 3.42 -16.36
N LEU A 179 20.87 3.25 -15.36
CA LEU A 179 22.20 2.67 -15.48
C LEU A 179 22.11 1.14 -15.48
N PRO A 180 23.10 0.40 -16.02
CA PRO A 180 23.18 -1.04 -15.87
C PRO A 180 23.04 -1.48 -14.42
N THR A 181 22.28 -2.56 -14.21
CA THR A 181 22.05 -3.06 -12.83
C THR A 181 23.34 -3.40 -12.14
N LEU A 182 24.33 -3.89 -12.87
CA LEU A 182 25.65 -4.22 -12.38
C LEU A 182 26.37 -2.98 -11.80
N TYR A 183 26.34 -1.84 -12.51
CA TYR A 183 26.88 -0.58 -12.01
C TYR A 183 26.16 -0.13 -10.73
N LYS A 184 24.83 -0.23 -10.68
CA LYS A 184 24.06 0.11 -9.47
C LYS A 184 24.38 -0.78 -8.27
N ILE A 185 24.73 -2.05 -8.49
CA ILE A 185 25.17 -2.95 -7.42
C ILE A 185 26.53 -2.48 -6.89
N LEU A 186 27.49 -2.20 -7.78
CA LEU A 186 28.81 -1.67 -7.41
C LEU A 186 28.68 -0.34 -6.64
N THR A 187 27.96 0.65 -7.19
CA THR A 187 27.77 1.94 -6.52
C THR A 187 27.00 1.83 -5.21
N SER A 188 26.11 0.82 -5.07
CA SER A 188 25.43 0.54 -3.81
C SER A 188 26.42 0.00 -2.74
N CYS A 189 27.37 -0.87 -3.12
CA CYS A 189 28.43 -1.33 -2.22
C CYS A 189 29.30 -0.14 -1.76
N ILE A 190 29.72 0.71 -2.69
CA ILE A 190 30.49 1.93 -2.40
C ILE A 190 29.68 2.87 -1.49
N THR A 191 28.41 3.12 -1.79
CA THR A 191 27.52 3.98 -1.00
C THR A 191 27.43 3.50 0.44
N ASN A 192 27.28 2.20 0.66
CA ASN A 192 27.19 1.64 2.01
C ASN A 192 28.47 1.85 2.81
N ARG A 193 29.63 1.84 2.16
CA ARG A 193 30.95 2.07 2.78
C ARG A 193 31.17 3.54 3.09
N ILE A 194 30.93 4.42 2.11
CA ILE A 194 31.01 5.87 2.33
C ILE A 194 30.02 6.27 3.43
N TYR A 195 28.82 5.70 3.43
CA TYR A 195 27.81 6.01 4.45
C TYR A 195 28.27 5.64 5.86
N ARG A 196 28.91 4.48 6.03
CA ARG A 196 29.49 4.09 7.33
C ARG A 196 30.54 5.09 7.82
N HIS A 197 31.46 5.49 6.93
CA HIS A 197 32.47 6.50 7.22
C HIS A 197 31.84 7.85 7.61
N VAL A 198 30.84 8.31 6.85
CA VAL A 198 30.10 9.56 7.09
C VAL A 198 29.37 9.54 8.42
N ASP A 199 28.77 8.42 8.78
CA ASP A 199 28.00 8.25 10.04
C ASP A 199 28.96 8.17 11.24
N GLN A 200 30.03 7.41 11.15
CA GLN A 200 31.04 7.27 12.20
C GLN A 200 31.75 8.59 12.55
N ASN A 201 31.96 9.44 11.57
CA ASN A 201 32.62 10.74 11.74
C ASN A 201 31.63 11.90 11.89
N ASN A 202 30.34 11.64 11.95
CA ASN A 202 29.27 12.67 12.04
C ASN A 202 29.41 13.78 11.00
N ILE A 203 29.75 13.44 9.75
CA ILE A 203 30.06 14.43 8.70
C ILE A 203 28.83 15.24 8.28
N LEU A 204 27.69 14.57 8.05
CA LEU A 204 26.49 15.27 7.61
C LEU A 204 25.86 16.10 8.75
N ALA A 205 25.63 17.36 8.48
CA ALA A 205 24.99 18.30 9.41
C ALA A 205 23.63 17.79 9.91
N GLU A 206 23.25 18.20 11.13
CA GLU A 206 21.94 17.82 11.72
C GLU A 206 20.76 18.40 10.96
N GLU A 207 20.94 19.52 10.31
CA GLU A 207 19.93 20.27 9.55
C GLU A 207 19.58 19.58 8.22
N GLN A 208 20.48 18.76 7.64
CA GLN A 208 20.19 17.95 6.45
C GLN A 208 19.34 16.74 6.81
N LYS A 209 18.13 16.68 6.27
CA LYS A 209 17.20 15.57 6.50
C LYS A 209 17.05 14.63 5.29
N GLY A 210 17.61 15.03 4.14
CA GLY A 210 17.68 14.17 2.95
C GLY A 210 18.78 13.13 3.07
N CYS A 211 18.56 11.92 2.52
CA CYS A 211 19.54 10.82 2.46
C CYS A 211 20.18 10.38 3.79
N LYS A 212 19.65 10.79 4.92
CA LYS A 212 20.17 10.43 6.24
C LYS A 212 19.41 9.24 6.79
N ARG A 213 20.09 8.10 6.99
CA ARG A 213 19.48 6.87 7.52
C ARG A 213 19.00 7.08 8.95
N GLY A 214 17.89 6.44 9.34
CA GLY A 214 17.33 6.60 10.69
C GLY A 214 16.69 7.96 10.94
N HIS A 215 16.38 8.75 9.92
CA HIS A 215 15.63 10.00 9.95
C HIS A 215 14.26 9.88 9.31
N GLN A 216 13.34 10.81 9.62
CA GLN A 216 11.96 10.84 9.10
C GLN A 216 11.82 11.73 7.85
N GLY A 217 12.91 12.31 7.37
CA GLY A 217 12.98 13.11 6.16
C GLY A 217 12.07 14.33 6.18
N CYS A 218 11.26 14.51 5.13
CA CYS A 218 10.36 15.66 5.00
C CYS A 218 9.43 15.88 6.20
N LYS A 219 8.95 14.79 6.83
CA LYS A 219 8.07 14.92 8.01
C LYS A 219 8.80 15.56 9.19
N GLU A 220 9.99 15.08 9.47
CA GLU A 220 10.84 15.62 10.53
C GLU A 220 11.10 17.12 10.31
N GLN A 221 11.47 17.48 9.09
CA GLN A 221 11.75 18.88 8.72
C GLN A 221 10.52 19.78 8.86
N LEU A 222 9.36 19.34 8.38
CA LEU A 222 8.12 20.10 8.48
C LEU A 222 7.61 20.24 9.92
N ILE A 223 7.89 19.28 10.80
CA ILE A 223 7.59 19.37 12.22
C ILE A 223 8.48 20.43 12.88
N ILE A 224 9.80 20.39 12.64
CA ILE A 224 10.76 21.38 13.16
C ILE A 224 10.37 22.79 12.67
N ASP A 225 10.13 22.93 11.38
CA ASP A 225 9.67 24.19 10.77
C ASP A 225 8.38 24.73 11.43
N SER A 226 7.40 23.83 11.64
CA SER A 226 6.14 24.21 12.29
C SER A 226 6.34 24.72 13.72
N VAL A 227 7.25 24.12 14.47
CA VAL A 227 7.55 24.54 15.86
C VAL A 227 8.19 25.93 15.83
N ILE A 228 9.17 26.19 14.93
CA ILE A 228 9.83 27.48 14.79
C ILE A 228 8.80 28.57 14.45
N LEU A 229 8.04 28.38 13.39
CA LEU A 229 7.11 29.39 12.88
C LEU A 229 5.96 29.66 13.87
N ARG A 230 5.43 28.63 14.52
CA ARG A 230 4.36 28.80 15.51
C ARG A 230 4.86 29.46 16.78
N GLN A 231 6.10 29.17 17.23
CA GLN A 231 6.69 29.89 18.33
C GLN A 231 6.84 31.39 18.00
N ALA A 232 7.36 31.74 16.82
CA ALA A 232 7.47 33.12 16.38
C ALA A 232 6.10 33.82 16.39
N GLN A 233 5.09 33.15 15.86
CA GLN A 233 3.73 33.70 15.81
C GLN A 233 3.12 33.89 17.20
N LYS A 234 3.16 32.86 18.05
CA LYS A 234 2.50 32.89 19.37
C LYS A 234 3.16 33.84 20.36
N GLN A 235 4.46 34.09 20.21
CA GLN A 235 5.23 35.00 21.03
C GLN A 235 5.41 36.39 20.36
N CYS A 236 4.72 36.65 19.23
CA CYS A 236 4.80 37.90 18.46
C CYS A 236 6.24 38.31 18.14
N ARG A 237 7.13 37.37 17.88
CA ARG A 237 8.53 37.61 17.58
C ARG A 237 8.76 37.86 16.08
N ASN A 238 9.73 38.69 15.81
CA ASN A 238 10.20 38.90 14.44
C ASN A 238 10.85 37.63 13.92
N ILE A 239 10.58 37.30 12.67
CA ILE A 239 11.22 36.20 11.94
C ILE A 239 11.27 36.54 10.45
N SER A 240 12.44 36.35 9.87
CA SER A 240 12.67 36.41 8.42
C SER A 240 13.01 35.00 7.92
N THR A 241 12.39 34.58 6.81
CA THR A 241 12.66 33.29 6.19
C THR A 241 12.93 33.46 4.70
N ALA A 242 13.80 32.61 4.15
CA ALA A 242 14.02 32.50 2.71
C ALA A 242 13.91 31.08 2.25
N PHE A 243 13.19 30.85 1.15
CA PHE A 243 13.15 29.60 0.41
C PHE A 243 14.08 29.72 -0.78
N VAL A 244 15.07 28.83 -0.86
CA VAL A 244 16.07 28.81 -1.93
C VAL A 244 15.94 27.50 -2.70
N ASP A 245 15.69 27.58 -4.00
CA ASP A 245 15.65 26.47 -4.96
C ASP A 245 16.82 26.62 -5.93
N TYR A 246 17.45 25.52 -6.30
CA TYR A 246 18.53 25.52 -7.28
C TYR A 246 18.04 25.16 -8.68
N ARG A 247 18.55 25.87 -9.68
CA ARG A 247 18.26 25.55 -11.07
C ARG A 247 18.98 24.28 -11.49
N LYS A 248 18.22 23.17 -11.69
CA LYS A 248 18.80 21.89 -12.11
C LYS A 248 19.94 21.41 -11.17
N ALA A 249 19.74 21.43 -9.86
CA ALA A 249 20.76 21.15 -8.85
C ALA A 249 21.64 19.92 -9.17
N PHE A 250 21.03 18.75 -9.34
CA PHE A 250 21.77 17.52 -9.66
C PHE A 250 22.52 17.57 -11.00
N ASP A 251 22.01 18.32 -11.97
CA ASP A 251 22.54 18.38 -13.32
C ASP A 251 23.66 19.43 -13.48
N SER A 252 23.84 20.29 -12.45
CA SER A 252 24.75 21.45 -12.54
C SER A 252 26.01 21.36 -11.71
N VAL A 253 26.13 20.44 -10.76
CA VAL A 253 27.30 20.31 -9.89
C VAL A 253 28.54 19.95 -10.70
N PRO A 254 29.66 20.72 -10.62
CA PRO A 254 30.91 20.40 -11.31
C PRO A 254 31.53 19.09 -10.82
N HIS A 255 32.09 18.30 -11.72
CA HIS A 255 32.84 17.08 -11.37
C HIS A 255 34.03 17.39 -10.50
N SER A 256 34.74 18.50 -10.75
CA SER A 256 35.86 18.95 -9.92
C SER A 256 35.45 19.15 -8.45
N TRP A 257 34.26 19.70 -8.20
CA TRP A 257 33.74 19.86 -6.84
C TRP A 257 33.33 18.53 -6.21
N LEU A 258 32.69 17.65 -6.98
CA LEU A 258 32.32 16.31 -6.51
C LEU A 258 33.53 15.51 -6.03
N ILE A 259 34.65 15.59 -6.73
CA ILE A 259 35.90 14.93 -6.30
C ILE A 259 36.53 15.66 -5.11
N SER A 260 36.60 16.99 -5.15
CA SER A 260 37.18 17.78 -4.06
C SER A 260 36.51 17.50 -2.72
N VAL A 261 35.19 17.42 -2.69
CA VAL A 261 34.43 17.17 -1.44
C VAL A 261 34.68 15.78 -0.87
N LEU A 262 34.92 14.76 -1.71
CA LEU A 262 35.31 13.42 -1.22
C LEU A 262 36.70 13.44 -0.55
N ASN A 263 37.64 14.20 -1.10
CA ASN A 263 38.95 14.39 -0.51
C ASN A 263 38.89 15.20 0.81
N ILE A 264 38.06 16.26 0.87
CA ILE A 264 37.81 17.03 2.10
C ILE A 264 37.33 16.10 3.23
N TYR A 265 36.42 15.22 2.93
CA TYR A 265 35.89 14.27 3.92
C TYR A 265 36.65 12.97 4.03
N LYS A 266 37.91 12.94 3.51
CA LYS A 266 38.87 11.84 3.63
C LYS A 266 38.31 10.49 3.20
N ILE A 267 37.52 10.47 2.13
CA ILE A 267 37.10 9.23 1.47
C ILE A 267 38.34 8.55 0.87
N ASN A 268 38.38 7.21 0.92
CA ASN A 268 39.55 6.47 0.47
C ASN A 268 39.96 6.79 -0.99
N PRO A 269 41.25 7.08 -1.26
CA PRO A 269 41.74 7.47 -2.59
C PRO A 269 41.39 6.46 -3.71
N THR A 270 41.37 5.17 -3.43
CA THR A 270 41.00 4.12 -4.40
C THR A 270 39.55 4.32 -4.90
N ILE A 271 38.61 4.64 -3.98
CA ILE A 271 37.26 4.94 -4.33
C ILE A 271 37.15 6.23 -5.13
N VAL A 272 37.90 7.27 -4.72
CA VAL A 272 37.92 8.57 -5.40
C VAL A 272 38.45 8.40 -6.84
N SER A 273 39.54 7.67 -7.04
CA SER A 273 40.12 7.39 -8.37
C SER A 273 39.15 6.63 -9.27
N PHE A 274 38.45 5.63 -8.73
CA PHE A 274 37.41 4.90 -9.46
C PHE A 274 36.26 5.85 -9.89
N LEU A 275 35.81 6.72 -9.01
CA LEU A 275 34.70 7.65 -9.33
C LEU A 275 35.16 8.68 -10.36
N GLU A 276 36.39 9.18 -10.27
CA GLU A 276 36.96 10.11 -11.25
C GLU A 276 37.06 9.46 -12.64
N ALA A 277 37.62 8.23 -12.72
CA ALA A 277 37.73 7.47 -13.96
C ALA A 277 36.32 7.17 -14.55
N SER A 278 35.38 6.79 -13.70
CA SER A 278 33.99 6.56 -14.13
C SER A 278 33.35 7.82 -14.74
N MET A 279 33.52 8.99 -14.10
CA MET A 279 32.96 10.26 -14.58
C MET A 279 33.54 10.68 -15.93
N LYS A 280 34.81 10.37 -16.22
CA LYS A 280 35.43 10.62 -17.54
C LYS A 280 34.73 9.83 -18.66
N GLN A 281 34.15 8.68 -18.36
CA GLN A 281 33.44 7.81 -19.28
C GLN A 281 31.92 7.99 -19.30
N TRP A 282 31.34 8.77 -18.36
CA TRP A 282 29.88 8.92 -18.26
C TRP A 282 29.27 9.46 -19.52
N ARG A 283 28.29 8.72 -20.05
CA ARG A 283 27.49 9.12 -21.21
C ARG A 283 26.07 8.61 -21.07
N THR A 284 25.14 9.24 -21.74
CA THR A 284 23.74 8.83 -21.76
C THR A 284 23.08 9.20 -23.06
N SER A 285 22.07 8.42 -23.48
CA SER A 285 21.14 8.80 -24.51
C SER A 285 19.77 9.09 -23.89
N LEU A 286 19.08 10.12 -24.40
CA LEU A 286 17.75 10.49 -23.94
C LEU A 286 16.70 9.65 -24.63
N GLN A 287 15.67 9.27 -23.87
CA GLN A 287 14.54 8.51 -24.37
C GLN A 287 13.22 9.18 -23.94
N VAL A 288 12.37 9.44 -24.93
CA VAL A 288 10.99 9.93 -24.75
C VAL A 288 10.02 8.92 -25.33
N ASN A 289 8.93 8.65 -24.61
CA ASN A 289 7.85 7.81 -25.11
C ASN A 289 6.78 8.70 -25.76
N ILE A 290 6.58 8.50 -27.06
CA ILE A 290 5.55 9.20 -27.84
C ILE A 290 4.55 8.16 -28.34
N ASN A 291 3.34 8.16 -27.79
CA ASN A 291 2.24 7.27 -28.20
C ASN A 291 2.63 5.77 -28.28
N GLY A 292 3.51 5.34 -27.36
CA GLY A 292 3.99 3.95 -27.31
C GLY A 292 5.27 3.68 -28.12
N GLN A 293 5.74 4.64 -28.93
CA GLN A 293 7.04 4.58 -29.59
C GLN A 293 8.10 5.33 -28.79
N TYR A 294 9.28 4.76 -28.68
CA TYR A 294 10.42 5.39 -28.01
C TYR A 294 11.33 6.05 -29.03
N ILE A 295 11.48 7.36 -28.92
CA ILE A 295 12.50 8.12 -29.66
C ILE A 295 13.75 8.20 -28.79
N LYS A 296 14.89 7.83 -29.36
CA LYS A 296 16.20 7.87 -28.68
C LYS A 296 17.12 8.85 -29.38
N THR A 297 17.80 9.73 -28.58
CA THR A 297 18.82 10.65 -29.10
C THR A 297 20.16 9.96 -29.32
N ASN A 298 21.11 10.70 -29.89
CA ASN A 298 22.52 10.34 -29.84
C ASN A 298 23.03 10.39 -28.40
N ASP A 299 24.21 9.83 -28.15
CA ASP A 299 24.83 9.84 -26.82
C ASP A 299 25.32 11.25 -26.47
N ILE A 300 25.08 11.64 -25.24
CA ILE A 300 25.57 12.88 -24.61
C ILE A 300 26.61 12.50 -23.57
N SER A 301 27.78 13.09 -23.64
CA SER A 301 28.81 12.96 -22.61
C SER A 301 28.45 13.77 -21.37
N ILE A 302 28.52 13.19 -20.19
CA ILE A 302 28.25 13.86 -18.93
C ILE A 302 29.56 14.35 -18.35
N ARG A 303 29.83 15.66 -18.49
CA ARG A 303 31.03 16.34 -17.98
C ARG A 303 30.73 17.21 -16.75
N ARG A 304 29.47 17.32 -16.38
CA ARG A 304 28.95 18.06 -15.23
C ARG A 304 27.65 17.42 -14.75
N GLY A 305 27.36 17.52 -13.45
CA GLY A 305 26.20 16.90 -12.82
C GLY A 305 26.41 15.44 -12.46
N ILE A 306 25.37 14.86 -11.86
CA ILE A 306 25.34 13.46 -11.41
C ILE A 306 24.08 12.78 -11.90
N PHE A 307 24.11 11.48 -12.14
CA PHE A 307 22.97 10.74 -12.63
C PHE A 307 21.82 10.68 -11.63
N GLN A 308 20.64 11.15 -12.04
CA GLN A 308 19.40 10.97 -11.29
C GLN A 308 18.91 9.52 -11.47
N GLY A 309 19.30 8.62 -10.55
CA GLY A 309 18.93 7.19 -10.61
C GLY A 309 20.03 6.22 -10.21
N ASP A 310 21.24 6.72 -9.96
CA ASP A 310 22.31 5.95 -9.32
C ASP A 310 22.14 5.86 -7.79
N SER A 311 22.71 4.84 -7.18
CA SER A 311 22.63 4.60 -5.73
C SER A 311 23.45 5.60 -4.92
N LEU A 312 24.61 6.04 -5.45
CA LEU A 312 25.53 6.95 -4.77
C LEU A 312 25.12 8.42 -4.90
N SER A 313 24.52 8.82 -6.01
CA SER A 313 24.23 10.23 -6.32
C SER A 313 23.56 11.03 -5.21
N PRO A 314 22.54 10.52 -4.49
CA PRO A 314 21.92 11.27 -3.41
C PRO A 314 22.85 11.57 -2.24
N LEU A 315 23.66 10.61 -1.82
CA LEU A 315 24.63 10.81 -0.74
C LEU A 315 25.74 11.77 -1.17
N TRP A 316 26.24 11.58 -2.38
CA TRP A 316 27.30 12.44 -2.94
C TRP A 316 26.85 13.89 -3.07
N PHE A 317 25.62 14.12 -3.53
CA PHE A 317 25.04 15.46 -3.55
C PHE A 317 24.92 16.07 -2.15
N CYS A 318 24.48 15.31 -1.15
CA CYS A 318 24.42 15.78 0.23
C CYS A 318 25.81 16.15 0.78
N LEU A 319 26.83 15.38 0.44
CA LEU A 319 28.22 15.70 0.81
C LEU A 319 28.68 16.99 0.11
N ALA A 320 28.35 17.16 -1.18
CA ALA A 320 28.68 18.36 -1.94
C ALA A 320 28.05 19.64 -1.36
N MET A 321 26.87 19.53 -0.75
CA MET A 321 26.16 20.66 -0.12
C MET A 321 26.59 20.89 1.34
N ASN A 322 27.24 19.92 1.98
CA ASN A 322 27.48 19.94 3.43
C ASN A 322 28.37 21.11 3.91
N PRO A 323 29.39 21.61 3.16
CA PRO A 323 30.17 22.78 3.58
C PRO A 323 29.35 24.06 3.72
N LEU A 324 28.29 24.24 2.92
CA LEU A 324 27.38 25.36 3.09
C LEU A 324 26.82 25.45 4.52
N PHE A 325 26.51 24.27 5.13
CA PHE A 325 25.93 24.24 6.47
C PHE A 325 26.91 24.67 7.52
N THR A 326 28.17 24.27 7.36
CA THR A 326 29.28 24.76 8.20
C THR A 326 29.39 26.30 8.10
N MET A 327 29.36 26.81 6.87
CA MET A 327 29.44 28.25 6.65
C MET A 327 28.29 29.00 7.31
N LEU A 328 27.04 28.50 7.15
CA LEU A 328 25.85 29.10 7.76
C LEU A 328 25.87 29.00 9.30
N ASN A 329 26.28 27.88 9.87
CA ASN A 329 26.37 27.69 11.32
C ASN A 329 27.49 28.58 11.94
N ASN A 330 28.60 28.76 11.22
CA ASN A 330 29.70 29.65 11.66
C ASN A 330 29.30 31.12 11.78
N THR A 331 28.27 31.57 11.07
CA THR A 331 27.75 32.96 11.23
C THR A 331 27.15 33.21 12.60
N LYS A 332 26.71 32.13 13.31
CA LYS A 332 25.92 32.21 14.57
C LYS A 332 24.63 33.04 14.46
N LEU A 333 24.19 33.35 13.23
CA LEU A 333 22.93 34.02 12.94
C LEU A 333 21.81 32.99 12.76
N GLY A 334 20.58 33.42 12.99
CA GLY A 334 19.41 32.56 12.84
C GLY A 334 18.23 33.01 13.70
N PHE A 335 17.18 32.19 13.70
CA PHE A 335 16.06 32.35 14.62
C PHE A 335 16.36 31.66 15.96
N ASN A 336 16.26 32.41 17.06
CA ASN A 336 16.49 31.87 18.41
C ASN A 336 15.24 31.14 18.92
N LEU A 337 15.22 29.81 18.79
CA LEU A 337 14.18 28.95 19.35
C LEU A 337 14.28 28.92 20.88
N LYS A 338 13.29 29.49 21.59
CA LYS A 338 13.27 29.51 23.06
C LYS A 338 12.72 28.20 23.62
N ILE A 339 13.50 27.55 24.47
CA ILE A 339 13.13 26.33 25.17
C ILE A 339 12.46 26.67 26.49
N ASN A 340 13.14 27.50 27.29
CA ASN A 340 12.67 28.09 28.53
C ASN A 340 13.17 29.54 28.68
N LYS A 341 13.07 30.15 29.87
CA LYS A 341 13.48 31.56 30.09
C LYS A 341 14.98 31.76 29.80
N ASN A 342 15.82 30.77 30.11
CA ASN A 342 17.29 30.92 30.09
C ASN A 342 17.99 30.09 29.01
N THR A 343 17.26 29.26 28.26
CA THR A 343 17.85 28.35 27.25
C THR A 343 17.20 28.59 25.92
N ASN A 344 18.03 28.83 24.92
CA ASN A 344 17.64 28.96 23.52
C ASN A 344 18.57 28.15 22.61
N CYS A 345 18.13 27.92 21.39
CA CYS A 345 18.91 27.30 20.33
C CYS A 345 18.73 28.15 19.05
N THR A 346 19.83 28.55 18.46
CA THR A 346 19.82 29.29 17.19
C THR A 346 19.67 28.31 16.02
N VAL A 347 18.67 28.51 15.19
CA VAL A 347 18.44 27.73 13.97
C VAL A 347 18.55 28.67 12.78
N SER A 348 19.59 28.48 11.96
CA SER A 348 19.85 29.28 10.76
C SER A 348 19.18 28.72 9.50
N HIS A 349 19.05 27.39 9.38
CA HIS A 349 18.56 26.75 8.18
C HIS A 349 18.01 25.33 8.43
N LEU A 350 17.24 24.83 7.48
CA LEU A 350 16.83 23.43 7.34
C LEU A 350 16.95 23.01 5.88
N LEU A 351 17.35 21.77 5.63
CA LEU A 351 17.54 21.24 4.27
C LEU A 351 16.93 19.88 4.07
N TYR A 352 16.42 19.72 2.85
CA TYR A 352 16.06 18.43 2.31
C TYR A 352 16.62 18.29 0.90
N MET A 353 17.80 17.69 0.78
CA MET A 353 18.59 17.65 -0.46
C MET A 353 18.98 19.06 -0.92
N ASP A 354 18.35 19.55 -1.99
CA ASP A 354 18.51 20.87 -2.60
C ASP A 354 17.48 21.92 -2.12
N ASP A 355 16.39 21.48 -1.48
CA ASP A 355 15.38 22.38 -0.92
C ASP A 355 15.91 23.03 0.38
N ILE A 356 16.34 24.29 0.33
CA ILE A 356 16.88 25.04 1.47
C ILE A 356 15.82 26.01 2.02
N LYS A 357 15.65 26.01 3.33
CA LYS A 357 14.92 27.06 4.04
C LYS A 357 15.80 27.70 5.08
N ILE A 358 16.00 28.99 4.98
CA ILE A 358 16.84 29.80 5.87
C ILE A 358 15.95 30.55 6.87
N PHE A 359 16.40 30.73 8.11
CA PHE A 359 15.70 31.42 9.17
C PHE A 359 16.61 32.48 9.77
N ALA A 360 16.05 33.66 10.07
CA ALA A 360 16.75 34.75 10.77
C ALA A 360 15.78 35.48 11.68
N SER A 361 16.31 36.28 12.60
CA SER A 361 15.52 37.10 13.51
C SER A 361 15.10 38.44 12.90
N ASN A 362 15.74 38.88 11.82
CA ASN A 362 15.42 40.12 11.10
C ASN A 362 15.94 40.09 9.66
N GLN A 363 15.61 41.15 8.90
CA GLN A 363 15.95 41.27 7.48
C GLN A 363 17.46 41.40 7.23
N GLN A 364 18.21 42.06 8.09
CA GLN A 364 19.68 42.19 7.93
C GLN A 364 20.37 40.83 8.08
N GLN A 365 19.95 40.02 9.04
CA GLN A 365 20.48 38.68 9.24
C GLN A 365 20.14 37.73 8.08
N ILE A 366 18.91 37.78 7.55
CA ILE A 366 18.54 36.93 6.41
C ILE A 366 19.32 37.32 5.16
N GLN A 367 19.56 38.61 4.93
CA GLN A 367 20.41 39.08 3.84
C GLN A 367 21.81 38.48 3.96
N HIS A 368 22.46 38.59 5.13
CA HIS A 368 23.79 38.03 5.34
C HIS A 368 23.85 36.52 5.12
N LEU A 369 22.84 35.78 5.58
CA LEU A 369 22.76 34.31 5.36
C LEU A 369 22.56 33.98 3.87
N LEU A 370 21.81 34.80 3.13
CA LEU A 370 21.66 34.65 1.69
C LEU A 370 22.95 34.97 0.95
N ASP A 371 23.72 35.99 1.38
CA ASP A 371 25.00 36.34 0.80
C ASP A 371 26.03 35.21 0.97
N VAL A 372 26.03 34.55 2.14
CA VAL A 372 26.84 33.36 2.39
C VAL A 372 26.42 32.20 1.47
N THR A 373 25.12 32.01 1.29
CA THR A 373 24.57 30.96 0.43
C THR A 373 24.88 31.22 -1.05
N GLU A 374 24.78 32.45 -1.49
CA GLU A 374 25.12 32.86 -2.86
C GLU A 374 26.62 32.67 -3.12
N ARG A 375 27.48 33.14 -2.21
CA ARG A 375 28.93 32.97 -2.31
C ARG A 375 29.31 31.50 -2.48
N PHE A 376 28.79 30.59 -1.61
CA PHE A 376 29.00 29.17 -1.77
C PHE A 376 28.55 28.69 -3.13
N SER A 377 27.33 29.02 -3.54
CA SER A 377 26.70 28.60 -4.81
C SER A 377 27.52 29.05 -6.02
N ARG A 378 28.01 30.30 -6.02
CA ARG A 378 28.86 30.83 -7.06
C ARG A 378 30.21 30.11 -7.13
N ASP A 379 30.82 29.82 -5.99
CA ASP A 379 32.09 29.09 -5.92
C ASP A 379 31.95 27.67 -6.42
N VAL A 380 30.85 26.98 -6.14
CA VAL A 380 30.57 25.63 -6.64
C VAL A 380 29.79 25.62 -7.97
N ARG A 381 29.65 26.81 -8.66
CA ARG A 381 29.01 26.95 -9.98
C ARG A 381 27.56 26.46 -10.04
N MET A 382 26.85 26.53 -8.94
CA MET A 382 25.40 26.30 -8.88
C MET A 382 24.64 27.61 -8.91
N GLN A 383 23.48 27.65 -9.58
CA GLN A 383 22.67 28.85 -9.76
C GLN A 383 21.32 28.72 -9.06
N PHE A 384 20.83 29.81 -8.47
CA PHE A 384 19.50 29.87 -7.92
C PHE A 384 18.42 29.82 -9.02
N GLY A 385 17.33 29.16 -8.76
CA GLY A 385 16.10 29.21 -9.53
C GLY A 385 15.24 30.37 -9.03
N LEU A 386 15.60 31.61 -9.37
CA LEU A 386 14.99 32.81 -8.81
C LEU A 386 13.47 32.89 -8.96
N ASP A 387 12.94 32.28 -10.03
CA ASP A 387 11.51 32.13 -10.27
C ASP A 387 10.79 31.39 -9.14
N LYS A 388 11.54 30.53 -8.44
CA LYS A 388 11.04 29.71 -7.31
C LYS A 388 11.59 30.14 -5.96
N CYS A 389 12.58 31.01 -5.90
CA CYS A 389 13.05 31.55 -4.62
C CYS A 389 12.07 32.60 -4.08
N ARG A 390 11.84 32.60 -2.77
CA ARG A 390 10.97 33.60 -2.10
C ARG A 390 11.50 33.95 -0.72
N THR A 391 11.28 35.19 -0.30
CA THR A 391 11.52 35.63 1.08
C THR A 391 10.21 35.98 1.78
N LEU A 392 10.17 35.82 3.09
CA LEU A 392 9.05 36.22 3.94
C LEU A 392 9.58 36.86 5.20
N ASN A 393 9.32 38.17 5.37
CA ASN A 393 9.70 38.92 6.55
C ASN A 393 8.49 39.25 7.39
N ILE A 394 8.55 38.92 8.69
CA ILE A 394 7.46 39.15 9.65
C ILE A 394 8.04 39.97 10.81
N GLU A 395 7.53 41.18 11.00
CA GLU A 395 7.86 42.02 12.15
C GLU A 395 6.62 42.38 12.95
N LYS A 396 6.70 42.23 14.27
CA LYS A 396 5.57 42.46 15.20
C LYS A 396 4.25 41.83 14.71
N GLY A 397 4.37 40.65 14.09
CA GLY A 397 3.23 39.91 13.59
C GLY A 397 2.66 40.35 12.24
N LYS A 398 3.23 41.31 11.56
CA LYS A 398 2.82 41.77 10.22
C LYS A 398 3.86 41.37 9.18
N ILE A 399 3.39 40.97 8.00
CA ILE A 399 4.26 40.71 6.85
C ILE A 399 4.76 42.07 6.33
N ILE A 400 6.08 42.17 6.22
CA ILE A 400 6.73 43.35 5.62
C ILE A 400 7.25 42.93 4.26
N ASN A 401 6.80 43.64 3.22
CA ASN A 401 7.28 43.46 1.86
C ASN A 401 8.64 44.11 1.70
N GLY A 402 9.58 43.40 1.20
CA GLY A 402 10.93 43.87 0.90
C GLY A 402 11.69 42.79 0.15
N ASP A 403 11.89 42.99 -1.14
CA ASP A 403 12.73 42.13 -1.96
C ASP A 403 14.17 42.20 -1.45
N LEU A 404 14.93 41.13 -1.58
CA LEU A 404 16.31 41.04 -1.16
C LEU A 404 17.21 40.94 -2.39
N ALA A 405 18.18 41.88 -2.50
CA ALA A 405 19.18 41.81 -3.56
C ALA A 405 20.35 40.90 -3.15
N LEU A 406 20.77 40.07 -4.07
CA LEU A 406 21.96 39.22 -3.91
C LEU A 406 23.21 40.01 -4.31
N PRO A 407 24.42 39.59 -3.85
CA PRO A 407 25.70 40.29 -4.21
C PRO A 407 25.96 40.37 -5.72
N ASN A 408 25.37 39.47 -6.51
CA ASN A 408 25.48 39.46 -7.98
C ASN A 408 24.46 40.37 -8.68
N GLY A 409 23.65 41.13 -7.93
CA GLY A 409 22.61 42.01 -8.45
C GLY A 409 21.26 41.37 -8.74
N GLU A 410 21.13 40.03 -8.61
CA GLU A 410 19.87 39.34 -8.75
C GLU A 410 18.96 39.62 -7.54
N ILE A 411 17.63 39.54 -7.74
CA ILE A 411 16.65 39.86 -6.70
C ILE A 411 15.82 38.59 -6.37
N ILE A 412 15.71 38.33 -5.07
CA ILE A 412 14.75 37.35 -4.55
C ILE A 412 13.50 38.08 -4.12
N ALA A 413 12.39 37.78 -4.76
CA ALA A 413 11.11 38.43 -4.51
C ALA A 413 10.54 38.07 -3.13
N ALA A 414 9.96 39.04 -2.45
CA ALA A 414 9.23 38.83 -1.21
C ALA A 414 7.83 38.29 -1.48
N MET A 415 7.40 37.34 -0.62
CA MET A 415 6.02 36.86 -0.65
C MET A 415 5.04 37.97 -0.29
N GLN A 416 4.05 38.17 -1.14
CA GLN A 416 2.97 39.14 -0.93
C GLN A 416 1.95 38.58 0.09
N ASN A 417 1.15 39.49 0.67
CA ASN A 417 0.09 39.11 1.59
C ASN A 417 -0.95 38.23 0.86
N GLY A 418 -1.18 37.05 1.37
CA GLY A 418 -2.07 36.02 0.75
C GLY A 418 -1.37 35.06 -0.23
N GLU A 419 -0.11 35.31 -0.59
CA GLU A 419 0.68 34.39 -1.40
C GLU A 419 1.09 33.16 -0.57
N THR A 420 1.22 32.01 -1.21
CA THR A 420 1.69 30.77 -0.60
C THR A 420 2.82 30.17 -1.39
N TYR A 421 3.82 29.66 -0.69
CA TYR A 421 4.93 28.89 -1.25
C TYR A 421 4.71 27.40 -1.04
N LYS A 422 4.99 26.59 -2.07
CA LYS A 422 4.90 25.13 -1.96
C LYS A 422 6.19 24.56 -1.38
N TYR A 423 6.19 24.25 -0.08
CA TYR A 423 7.33 23.69 0.62
C TYR A 423 7.08 22.24 1.01
N LEU A 424 7.95 21.33 0.57
CA LEU A 424 7.90 19.88 0.85
C LEU A 424 6.48 19.29 0.70
N GLY A 425 5.76 19.71 -0.33
CA GLY A 425 4.44 19.19 -0.69
C GLY A 425 3.24 19.90 -0.05
N PHE A 426 3.45 20.86 0.85
CA PHE A 426 2.39 21.66 1.48
C PHE A 426 2.47 23.13 1.06
N GLN A 427 1.31 23.79 1.04
CA GLN A 427 1.24 25.25 0.85
C GLN A 427 1.52 25.94 2.19
N GLN A 428 2.48 26.85 2.17
CA GLN A 428 2.92 27.62 3.32
C GLN A 428 2.89 29.10 3.00
N ALA A 429 2.17 29.86 3.81
CA ALA A 429 2.26 31.29 3.89
C ALA A 429 3.10 31.63 5.15
N ARG A 430 2.56 32.43 6.06
CA ARG A 430 3.14 32.61 7.41
C ARG A 430 3.26 31.32 8.20
N LEU A 431 2.25 30.44 8.07
CA LEU A 431 2.21 29.05 8.60
C LEU A 431 1.73 28.12 7.50
N LEU A 432 1.80 26.83 7.76
CA LEU A 432 1.13 25.84 6.90
C LEU A 432 -0.37 26.13 6.82
N ASP A 433 -0.91 26.22 5.61
CA ASP A 433 -2.35 26.35 5.39
C ASP A 433 -3.04 25.01 5.70
N GLN A 434 -3.52 24.91 6.96
CA GLN A 434 -4.18 23.71 7.46
C GLN A 434 -5.47 23.39 6.71
N LYS A 435 -6.30 24.41 6.44
CA LYS A 435 -7.63 24.26 5.86
C LYS A 435 -7.55 23.81 4.40
N GLN A 436 -6.78 24.52 3.59
CA GLN A 436 -6.61 24.22 2.18
C GLN A 436 -5.92 22.84 2.00
N SER A 437 -4.87 22.58 2.79
CA SER A 437 -4.13 21.31 2.73
C SER A 437 -5.01 20.12 3.09
N LYS A 438 -5.79 20.19 4.19
CA LYS A 438 -6.75 19.15 4.57
C LYS A 438 -7.82 18.93 3.50
N SER A 439 -8.40 20.01 2.96
CA SER A 439 -9.42 19.92 1.90
C SER A 439 -8.87 19.23 0.65
N LYS A 440 -7.69 19.62 0.19
CA LYS A 440 -7.02 18.98 -0.97
C LYS A 440 -6.77 17.49 -0.74
N ILE A 441 -6.26 17.12 0.45
CA ILE A 441 -5.96 15.74 0.81
C ILE A 441 -7.25 14.91 0.89
N ARG A 442 -8.32 15.44 1.51
CA ARG A 442 -9.63 14.76 1.60
C ARG A 442 -10.24 14.54 0.21
N ASN A 443 -10.17 15.54 -0.67
CA ASN A 443 -10.66 15.44 -2.04
C ASN A 443 -9.90 14.37 -2.83
N GLU A 444 -8.58 14.39 -2.78
CA GLU A 444 -7.72 13.39 -3.44
C GLU A 444 -8.01 11.98 -2.92
N PHE A 445 -8.10 11.80 -1.59
CA PHE A 445 -8.47 10.54 -0.96
C PHE A 445 -9.82 10.04 -1.48
N SER A 446 -10.85 10.91 -1.47
CA SER A 446 -12.20 10.57 -1.92
C SER A 446 -12.26 10.21 -3.40
N GLN A 447 -11.52 10.92 -4.25
CA GLN A 447 -11.39 10.62 -5.68
C GLN A 447 -10.75 9.25 -5.90
N ARG A 448 -9.68 8.91 -5.19
CA ARG A 448 -9.03 7.60 -5.28
C ARG A 448 -9.95 6.47 -4.82
N VAL A 449 -10.64 6.64 -3.69
CA VAL A 449 -11.63 5.67 -3.22
C VAL A 449 -12.74 5.49 -4.26
N SER A 450 -13.27 6.58 -4.83
CA SER A 450 -14.29 6.51 -5.87
C SER A 450 -13.82 5.76 -7.12
N SER A 451 -12.60 6.02 -7.58
CA SER A 451 -12.01 5.34 -8.75
C SER A 451 -11.85 3.84 -8.51
N ILE A 452 -11.41 3.45 -7.29
CA ILE A 452 -11.32 2.04 -6.90
C ILE A 452 -12.70 1.39 -6.86
N LEU A 453 -13.70 2.04 -6.29
CA LEU A 453 -15.06 1.51 -6.18
C LEU A 453 -15.76 1.35 -7.54
N LYS A 454 -15.33 2.10 -8.57
CA LYS A 454 -15.78 1.95 -9.96
C LYS A 454 -15.11 0.79 -10.70
N SER A 455 -14.03 0.23 -10.15
CA SER A 455 -13.31 -0.89 -10.76
C SER A 455 -14.08 -2.20 -10.59
N GLU A 456 -13.67 -3.22 -11.35
CA GLU A 456 -14.26 -4.57 -11.29
C GLU A 456 -13.44 -5.51 -10.39
N LEU A 457 -12.79 -4.97 -9.34
CA LEU A 457 -12.04 -5.78 -8.37
C LEU A 457 -12.97 -6.65 -7.52
N ASN A 458 -12.48 -7.82 -7.08
CA ASN A 458 -13.13 -8.59 -6.02
C ASN A 458 -13.02 -7.88 -4.66
N ALA A 459 -13.76 -8.35 -3.66
CA ALA A 459 -13.85 -7.67 -2.37
C ALA A 459 -12.50 -7.57 -1.63
N GLY A 460 -11.67 -8.62 -1.69
CA GLY A 460 -10.34 -8.62 -1.09
C GLY A 460 -9.41 -7.60 -1.73
N ASN A 461 -9.32 -7.63 -3.06
CA ASN A 461 -8.48 -6.72 -3.83
C ASN A 461 -8.97 -5.26 -3.74
N LEU A 462 -10.29 -5.04 -3.70
CA LEU A 462 -10.87 -3.71 -3.55
C LEU A 462 -10.46 -3.08 -2.21
N ASN A 463 -10.58 -3.79 -1.10
CA ASN A 463 -10.17 -3.29 0.21
C ASN A 463 -8.66 -3.08 0.29
N ARG A 464 -7.87 -4.00 -0.30
CA ARG A 464 -6.41 -3.85 -0.41
C ARG A 464 -6.05 -2.61 -1.23
N ALA A 465 -6.73 -2.37 -2.36
CA ALA A 465 -6.50 -1.19 -3.19
C ALA A 465 -6.80 0.12 -2.44
N ILE A 466 -7.87 0.17 -1.64
CA ILE A 466 -8.15 1.34 -0.78
C ILE A 466 -6.98 1.57 0.19
N ASN A 467 -6.52 0.52 0.87
CA ASN A 467 -5.44 0.62 1.84
C ASN A 467 -4.09 1.03 1.22
N THR A 468 -3.76 0.52 0.02
CA THR A 468 -2.45 0.72 -0.60
C THR A 468 -2.37 1.94 -1.52
N TYR A 469 -3.51 2.44 -2.03
CA TYR A 469 -3.53 3.56 -2.97
C TYR A 469 -4.19 4.82 -2.43
N ALA A 470 -5.30 4.70 -1.68
CA ALA A 470 -6.01 5.87 -1.16
C ALA A 470 -5.46 6.31 0.22
N VAL A 471 -5.31 5.40 1.17
CA VAL A 471 -4.85 5.70 2.54
C VAL A 471 -3.49 6.42 2.59
N PRO A 472 -2.48 6.11 1.76
CA PRO A 472 -1.19 6.81 1.78
C PRO A 472 -1.28 8.32 1.55
N VAL A 473 -2.32 8.82 0.87
CA VAL A 473 -2.57 10.27 0.69
C VAL A 473 -2.76 10.97 2.05
N LEU A 474 -3.44 10.30 2.98
CA LEU A 474 -3.66 10.81 4.34
C LEU A 474 -2.40 10.71 5.18
N THR A 475 -1.69 9.59 5.09
CA THR A 475 -0.59 9.25 6.02
C THR A 475 0.59 10.21 5.96
N TYR A 476 0.86 10.82 4.79
CA TYR A 476 1.91 11.82 4.68
C TYR A 476 1.63 13.04 5.57
N SER A 477 0.37 13.42 5.72
CA SER A 477 -0.04 14.59 6.52
C SER A 477 -0.07 14.33 8.04
N PHE A 478 -0.04 13.07 8.48
CA PHE A 478 -0.10 12.73 9.90
C PHE A 478 1.20 13.13 10.62
N GLY A 479 1.06 13.92 11.66
CA GLY A 479 2.14 14.57 12.39
C GLY A 479 2.52 15.96 11.86
N ILE A 480 2.02 16.36 10.67
CA ILE A 480 2.26 17.68 10.07
C ILE A 480 1.01 18.57 10.22
N LEU A 481 -0.15 18.06 9.81
CA LEU A 481 -1.43 18.76 9.95
C LEU A 481 -2.16 18.31 11.22
N GLN A 482 -2.86 19.25 11.85
CA GLN A 482 -3.61 19.05 13.09
C GLN A 482 -4.95 18.36 12.79
N TRP A 483 -4.96 17.03 12.65
CA TRP A 483 -6.19 16.28 12.48
C TRP A 483 -6.91 16.08 13.81
N THR A 484 -8.21 16.41 13.88
CA THR A 484 -9.06 16.09 15.00
C THR A 484 -9.64 14.68 14.88
N LYS A 485 -10.01 14.05 16.00
CA LYS A 485 -10.67 12.75 16.02
C LYS A 485 -11.94 12.76 15.16
N THR A 486 -12.74 13.80 15.26
CA THR A 486 -13.97 13.98 14.47
C THR A 486 -13.72 14.06 12.97
N GLU A 487 -12.66 14.73 12.53
CA GLU A 487 -12.27 14.76 11.11
C GLU A 487 -11.85 13.39 10.59
N LEU A 488 -11.12 12.61 11.41
CA LEU A 488 -10.69 11.25 11.03
C LEU A 488 -11.89 10.28 11.01
N GLU A 489 -12.80 10.39 11.97
CA GLU A 489 -14.07 9.64 11.99
C GLU A 489 -14.92 9.95 10.75
N ASP A 490 -14.97 11.22 10.33
CA ASP A 490 -15.69 11.66 9.14
C ASP A 490 -15.10 11.05 7.86
N ILE A 491 -13.78 10.97 7.74
CA ILE A 491 -13.11 10.29 6.60
C ILE A 491 -13.49 8.80 6.57
N GLN A 492 -13.47 8.11 7.71
CA GLN A 492 -13.90 6.71 7.81
C GLN A 492 -15.38 6.53 7.46
N ARG A 493 -16.24 7.44 7.95
CA ARG A 493 -17.68 7.44 7.63
C ARG A 493 -17.90 7.67 6.14
N THR A 494 -17.23 8.66 5.54
CA THR A 494 -17.29 8.95 4.11
C THR A 494 -16.92 7.72 3.28
N THR A 495 -15.86 6.99 3.66
CA THR A 495 -15.47 5.76 2.99
C THR A 495 -16.58 4.72 2.99
N ARG A 496 -17.22 4.48 4.15
CA ARG A 496 -18.34 3.54 4.27
C ARG A 496 -19.55 4.00 3.47
N THR A 497 -19.88 5.28 3.50
CA THR A 497 -20.98 5.89 2.70
C THR A 497 -20.73 5.68 1.20
N MET A 498 -19.52 5.89 0.74
CA MET A 498 -19.14 5.62 -0.65
C MET A 498 -19.29 4.13 -0.99
N MET A 499 -18.84 3.23 -0.13
CA MET A 499 -19.01 1.78 -0.31
C MET A 499 -20.48 1.39 -0.35
N THR A 500 -21.34 2.03 0.44
CA THR A 500 -22.78 1.83 0.42
C THR A 500 -23.39 2.28 -0.92
N LYS A 501 -23.01 3.46 -1.42
CA LYS A 501 -23.44 3.96 -2.74
C LYS A 501 -23.11 2.95 -3.87
N TYR A 502 -21.98 2.27 -3.79
CA TYR A 502 -21.56 1.23 -4.74
C TYR A 502 -22.05 -0.17 -4.35
N ARG A 503 -22.96 -0.30 -3.39
CA ARG A 503 -23.55 -1.56 -2.90
C ARG A 503 -22.53 -2.56 -2.32
N CYS A 504 -21.36 -2.09 -1.98
CA CYS A 504 -20.30 -2.92 -1.38
C CYS A 504 -20.43 -3.05 0.14
N HIS A 505 -21.27 -2.24 0.78
CA HIS A 505 -21.50 -2.22 2.22
C HIS A 505 -22.98 -1.91 2.52
N HIS A 506 -23.55 -2.58 3.51
CA HIS A 506 -24.90 -2.24 3.95
C HIS A 506 -24.83 -1.11 4.99
N PRO A 507 -25.67 -0.07 4.93
CA PRO A 507 -25.55 1.13 5.77
C PRO A 507 -25.59 0.84 7.27
N THR A 508 -26.33 -0.17 7.68
CA THR A 508 -26.51 -0.57 9.09
C THR A 508 -25.63 -1.76 9.52
N SER A 509 -24.75 -2.29 8.65
CA SER A 509 -23.81 -3.34 9.01
C SER A 509 -22.76 -2.86 10.03
N SER A 510 -22.17 -3.81 10.75
CA SER A 510 -21.20 -3.57 11.80
C SER A 510 -20.00 -2.75 11.32
N VAL A 511 -19.82 -1.57 11.90
CA VAL A 511 -18.65 -0.70 11.65
C VAL A 511 -17.35 -1.37 12.13
N LEU A 512 -17.38 -2.09 13.25
CA LEU A 512 -16.22 -2.78 13.82
C LEU A 512 -15.64 -3.81 12.84
N ARG A 513 -16.50 -4.58 12.17
CA ARG A 513 -16.09 -5.56 11.17
C ARG A 513 -15.42 -4.96 9.93
N THR A 514 -15.58 -3.66 9.68
CA THR A 514 -14.91 -3.05 8.52
C THR A 514 -13.39 -3.03 8.68
N THR A 515 -12.89 -2.89 9.92
CA THR A 515 -11.45 -2.74 10.22
C THR A 515 -10.80 -3.98 10.83
N LEU A 516 -11.56 -4.95 11.32
CA LEU A 516 -11.03 -6.23 11.80
C LEU A 516 -10.36 -7.03 10.67
N PRO A 517 -9.34 -7.86 10.97
CA PRO A 517 -8.70 -8.74 10.00
C PRO A 517 -9.70 -9.69 9.31
N ARG A 518 -9.45 -10.01 8.04
CA ARG A 518 -10.34 -10.90 7.28
C ARG A 518 -10.43 -12.32 7.87
N LYS A 519 -9.34 -12.81 8.42
CA LYS A 519 -9.30 -14.11 9.12
C LYS A 519 -10.14 -14.12 10.41
N GLU A 520 -10.45 -12.95 10.94
CA GLU A 520 -11.20 -12.77 12.19
C GLU A 520 -12.64 -12.27 11.96
N GLY A 521 -13.13 -12.39 10.74
CA GLY A 521 -14.51 -12.02 10.40
C GLY A 521 -14.68 -10.56 9.98
N GLY A 522 -13.61 -9.82 9.74
CA GLY A 522 -13.61 -8.44 9.29
C GLY A 522 -13.29 -8.27 7.80
N ARG A 523 -13.21 -7.01 7.33
CA ARG A 523 -12.92 -6.65 5.94
C ARG A 523 -11.49 -6.16 5.72
N ALA A 524 -10.72 -5.96 6.78
CA ALA A 524 -9.35 -5.45 6.79
C ALA A 524 -9.19 -4.09 6.09
N LEU A 525 -10.18 -3.21 6.16
CA LEU A 525 -9.98 -1.81 5.82
C LEU A 525 -9.11 -1.16 6.89
N CYS A 526 -8.25 -0.24 6.47
CA CYS A 526 -7.39 0.48 7.39
C CYS A 526 -8.23 1.30 8.38
N ASP A 527 -7.97 1.13 9.67
CA ASP A 527 -8.48 2.00 10.73
C ASP A 527 -7.65 3.29 10.74
N ILE A 528 -8.22 4.34 10.17
CA ILE A 528 -7.51 5.61 9.93
C ILE A 528 -7.15 6.28 11.26
N ILE A 529 -7.98 6.15 12.29
CA ILE A 529 -7.73 6.73 13.61
C ILE A 529 -6.55 6.00 14.27
N ASN A 530 -6.60 4.68 14.31
CA ASN A 530 -5.49 3.89 14.84
C ASN A 530 -4.18 4.12 14.05
N LEU A 531 -4.27 4.25 12.73
CA LEU A 531 -3.10 4.54 11.90
C LEU A 531 -2.52 5.91 12.21
N HIS A 532 -3.38 6.94 12.38
CA HIS A 532 -2.97 8.27 12.78
C HIS A 532 -2.26 8.23 14.14
N ASN A 533 -2.89 7.64 15.15
CA ASN A 533 -2.34 7.57 16.50
C ASN A 533 -1.01 6.82 16.54
N LYS A 534 -0.90 5.67 15.85
CA LYS A 534 0.37 4.93 15.70
C LYS A 534 1.46 5.78 15.08
N GLN A 535 1.14 6.60 14.07
CA GLN A 535 2.13 7.46 13.43
C GLN A 535 2.56 8.62 14.32
N ILE A 536 1.63 9.24 15.05
CA ILE A 536 1.96 10.29 16.03
C ILE A 536 2.88 9.71 17.11
N ASN A 537 2.52 8.61 17.75
CA ASN A 537 3.33 7.99 18.79
C ASN A 537 4.72 7.62 18.28
N LYS A 538 4.81 6.99 17.10
CA LYS A 538 6.11 6.66 16.47
C LYS A 538 6.97 7.88 16.16
N LEU A 539 6.38 8.99 15.73
CA LEU A 539 7.11 10.24 15.49
C LEU A 539 7.60 10.86 16.81
N ARG A 540 6.79 10.81 17.86
CA ARG A 540 7.19 11.25 19.19
C ARG A 540 8.38 10.44 19.71
N ASP A 541 8.29 9.11 19.67
CA ASP A 541 9.39 8.20 20.05
C ASP A 541 10.68 8.51 19.26
N PHE A 542 10.55 8.78 17.97
CA PHE A 542 11.67 9.18 17.13
C PHE A 542 12.32 10.48 17.63
N PHE A 543 11.54 11.54 17.91
CA PHE A 543 12.08 12.81 18.41
C PHE A 543 12.74 12.64 19.78
N VAL A 544 12.12 11.88 20.69
CA VAL A 544 12.69 11.58 22.01
C VAL A 544 14.03 10.84 21.86
N THR A 545 14.07 9.79 21.04
CA THR A 545 15.30 9.03 20.82
C THR A 545 16.40 9.90 20.20
N LYS A 546 16.07 10.72 19.19
CA LYS A 546 17.03 11.62 18.55
C LYS A 546 17.52 12.74 19.46
N SER A 547 16.75 13.17 20.44
CA SER A 547 17.17 14.21 21.40
C SER A 547 18.34 13.81 22.28
N LEU A 548 18.62 12.50 22.39
CA LEU A 548 19.77 11.99 23.14
C LEU A 548 21.11 12.31 22.43
N SER A 549 21.11 12.47 21.11
CA SER A 549 22.29 12.70 20.28
C SER A 549 22.27 14.00 19.48
N SER A 550 21.16 14.75 19.50
CA SER A 550 20.98 15.96 18.67
C SER A 550 20.45 17.13 19.50
N ASN A 551 21.22 18.20 19.55
CA ASN A 551 20.81 19.42 20.24
C ASN A 551 19.60 20.10 19.59
N LEU A 552 19.49 20.00 18.26
CA LEU A 552 18.33 20.53 17.53
C LEU A 552 17.05 19.82 17.98
N HIS A 553 17.04 18.48 18.02
CA HIS A 553 15.85 17.73 18.46
C HIS A 553 15.51 17.97 19.93
N LYS A 554 16.52 18.02 20.79
CA LYS A 554 16.33 18.37 22.21
C LYS A 554 15.67 19.75 22.38
N SER A 555 16.10 20.70 21.58
CA SER A 555 15.57 22.06 21.59
C SER A 555 14.13 22.13 21.06
N VAL A 556 13.85 21.40 19.99
CA VAL A 556 12.51 21.30 19.41
C VAL A 556 11.52 20.65 20.40
N ILE A 557 11.91 19.59 21.12
CA ILE A 557 11.08 18.99 22.16
C ILE A 557 10.74 20.02 23.23
N GLY A 558 11.72 20.73 23.78
CA GLY A 558 11.48 21.71 24.82
C GLY A 558 10.65 22.91 24.38
N ALA A 559 10.70 23.25 23.09
CA ALA A 559 9.98 24.37 22.49
C ALA A 559 8.55 24.02 22.06
N ASP A 560 8.23 22.75 21.75
CA ASP A 560 6.95 22.32 21.20
C ASP A 560 5.82 22.26 22.23
N LYS A 561 5.36 23.41 22.67
CA LYS A 561 4.21 23.57 23.58
C LYS A 561 2.91 23.63 22.77
N LYS A 562 2.46 22.49 22.21
CA LYS A 562 1.30 22.37 21.28
C LYS A 562 1.51 23.17 19.96
N TYR A 563 2.75 23.40 19.56
CA TYR A 563 3.07 24.06 18.30
C TYR A 563 3.02 23.09 17.12
N SER A 564 3.37 21.82 17.33
CA SER A 564 3.14 20.75 16.35
C SER A 564 1.98 19.84 16.78
N PRO A 565 1.45 18.99 15.89
CA PRO A 565 0.48 17.96 16.25
C PRO A 565 1.03 16.94 17.25
N LEU A 566 2.35 16.88 17.38
CA LEU A 566 3.02 15.93 18.28
C LEU A 566 3.01 16.40 19.73
N ASN A 567 2.88 17.69 20.03
CA ASN A 567 2.96 18.25 21.38
C ASN A 567 4.14 17.66 22.18
N LEU A 568 5.35 17.77 21.64
CA LEU A 568 6.52 17.04 22.14
C LEU A 568 6.92 17.42 23.56
N ALA A 569 6.61 18.64 24.01
CA ALA A 569 6.93 19.10 25.36
C ALA A 569 6.08 18.43 26.46
N ASP A 570 5.01 17.75 26.10
CA ASP A 570 4.17 17.00 27.05
C ASP A 570 4.63 15.52 27.08
N PRO A 571 5.36 15.06 28.11
CA PRO A 571 5.87 13.70 28.16
C PRO A 571 4.77 12.64 28.30
N ASN A 572 3.60 13.02 28.83
CA ASN A 572 2.50 12.08 29.12
C ASN A 572 1.51 11.94 27.96
N MET A 573 1.71 12.66 26.86
CA MET A 573 0.84 12.51 25.71
C MET A 573 1.11 11.17 25.02
N ASP A 574 0.22 10.22 25.19
CA ASP A 574 0.15 8.99 24.39
C ASP A 574 -1.25 8.86 23.79
N LEU A 575 -1.32 8.61 22.49
CA LEU A 575 -2.59 8.45 21.81
C LEU A 575 -3.00 6.98 21.84
N GLU A 576 -4.12 6.72 22.49
CA GLU A 576 -4.69 5.38 22.63
C GLU A 576 -4.90 4.68 21.29
N ILE A 577 -4.50 3.42 21.20
CA ILE A 577 -4.64 2.56 20.04
C ILE A 577 -5.62 1.44 20.40
N THR A 578 -6.80 1.45 19.77
CA THR A 578 -7.77 0.37 19.96
C THR A 578 -7.25 -0.93 19.33
N THR A 579 -7.07 -1.95 20.13
CA THR A 579 -6.60 -3.27 19.70
C THR A 579 -7.71 -4.07 19.00
N ASP A 580 -7.34 -5.07 18.21
CA ASP A 580 -8.33 -5.97 17.58
C ASP A 580 -9.09 -6.78 18.63
N ALA A 581 -8.45 -7.14 19.76
CA ALA A 581 -9.10 -7.78 20.90
C ALA A 581 -10.23 -6.92 21.49
N GLU A 582 -9.98 -5.63 21.73
CA GLU A 582 -11.01 -4.70 22.21
C GLU A 582 -12.16 -4.53 21.19
N LYS A 583 -11.84 -4.52 19.89
CA LYS A 583 -12.87 -4.49 18.85
C LYS A 583 -13.74 -5.74 18.89
N HIS A 584 -13.16 -6.92 19.15
CA HIS A 584 -13.92 -8.16 19.33
C HIS A 584 -14.84 -8.10 20.55
N VAL A 585 -14.38 -7.59 21.68
CA VAL A 585 -15.22 -7.40 22.87
C VAL A 585 -16.40 -6.47 22.55
N LYS A 586 -16.11 -5.32 21.93
CA LYS A 586 -17.15 -4.36 21.51
C LYS A 586 -18.10 -4.96 20.48
N TRP A 587 -17.63 -5.84 19.60
CA TRP A 587 -18.48 -6.53 18.61
C TRP A 587 -19.39 -7.54 19.32
N ALA A 588 -18.87 -8.35 20.23
CA ALA A 588 -19.65 -9.33 21.01
C ALA A 588 -20.82 -8.67 21.78
N GLN A 589 -20.60 -7.47 22.30
CA GLN A 589 -21.62 -6.73 23.09
C GLN A 589 -22.78 -6.14 22.25
N LYS A 590 -22.66 -6.11 20.89
CA LYS A 590 -23.74 -5.58 20.07
C LYS A 590 -24.88 -6.59 19.93
N ALA A 591 -26.10 -6.18 20.28
CA ALA A 591 -27.28 -7.05 20.31
C ALA A 591 -27.54 -7.82 19.00
N LEU A 592 -27.55 -7.15 17.85
CA LEU A 592 -27.76 -7.78 16.57
C LEU A 592 -26.45 -8.28 15.93
N HIS A 593 -25.47 -7.40 15.81
CA HIS A 593 -24.19 -7.71 15.17
C HIS A 593 -23.39 -8.77 15.94
N GLY A 594 -23.51 -8.80 17.28
CA GLY A 594 -22.84 -9.74 18.16
C GLY A 594 -23.33 -11.18 17.99
N ARG A 595 -24.50 -11.40 17.39
CA ARG A 595 -25.02 -12.73 17.14
C ARG A 595 -24.04 -13.59 16.32
N HIS A 596 -23.53 -13.07 15.23
CA HIS A 596 -22.58 -13.79 14.40
C HIS A 596 -21.25 -14.03 15.14
N HIS A 597 -20.80 -13.08 15.98
CA HIS A 597 -19.64 -13.28 16.84
C HIS A 597 -19.84 -14.44 17.81
N HIS A 598 -21.01 -14.51 18.45
CA HIS A 598 -21.39 -15.62 19.35
C HIS A 598 -21.39 -16.95 18.60
N ASP A 599 -22.09 -17.04 17.44
CA ASP A 599 -22.19 -18.26 16.65
C ASP A 599 -20.79 -18.75 16.19
N LEU A 600 -19.91 -17.82 15.81
CA LEU A 600 -18.54 -18.11 15.35
C LEU A 600 -17.62 -18.65 16.47
N ASN A 601 -17.88 -18.29 17.73
CA ASN A 601 -17.08 -18.71 18.88
C ASN A 601 -17.65 -19.92 19.63
N GLN A 602 -18.63 -20.64 19.07
CA GLN A 602 -19.15 -21.88 19.65
C GLN A 602 -18.06 -22.97 19.64
N PRO A 603 -17.96 -23.81 20.68
CA PRO A 603 -16.89 -24.84 20.80
C PRO A 603 -16.80 -25.82 19.62
N HIS A 604 -17.94 -26.15 19.00
CA HIS A 604 -18.05 -27.09 17.88
C HIS A 604 -17.78 -26.45 16.50
N ILE A 605 -17.58 -25.14 16.42
CA ILE A 605 -17.33 -24.41 15.17
C ILE A 605 -15.82 -24.22 14.94
N ASP A 606 -15.38 -24.47 13.71
CA ASP A 606 -14.04 -24.08 13.24
C ASP A 606 -14.08 -22.63 12.77
N LYS A 607 -13.50 -21.75 13.58
CA LYS A 607 -13.46 -20.31 13.34
C LYS A 607 -12.64 -19.94 12.10
N ILE A 608 -11.53 -20.64 11.86
CA ILE A 608 -10.63 -20.36 10.72
C ILE A 608 -11.31 -20.79 9.42
N ALA A 609 -11.84 -21.99 9.37
CA ALA A 609 -12.56 -22.50 8.21
C ALA A 609 -13.83 -21.66 7.94
N SER A 610 -14.54 -21.26 8.98
CA SER A 610 -15.75 -20.42 8.85
C SER A 610 -15.48 -19.05 8.23
N ASN A 611 -14.31 -18.44 8.47
CA ASN A 611 -13.91 -17.16 7.90
C ASN A 611 -13.13 -17.30 6.57
N ARG A 612 -12.93 -18.52 6.04
CA ARG A 612 -12.10 -18.77 4.86
C ARG A 612 -12.59 -18.02 3.62
N TRP A 613 -13.88 -18.00 3.36
CA TRP A 613 -14.48 -17.26 2.24
C TRP A 613 -14.16 -15.77 2.28
N LEU A 614 -14.09 -15.19 3.47
CA LEU A 614 -13.77 -13.81 3.70
C LEU A 614 -12.25 -13.57 3.57
N ALA A 615 -11.44 -14.47 4.16
CA ALA A 615 -9.98 -14.43 4.06
C ALA A 615 -9.48 -14.49 2.60
N ASP A 616 -10.05 -15.36 1.78
CA ASP A 616 -9.73 -15.48 0.36
C ASP A 616 -10.16 -14.25 -0.46
N GLY A 617 -11.23 -13.57 -0.03
CA GLY A 617 -11.69 -12.30 -0.61
C GLY A 617 -12.12 -12.35 -2.07
N THR A 618 -12.43 -13.54 -2.61
CA THR A 618 -12.70 -13.77 -4.03
C THR A 618 -14.13 -13.42 -4.46
N LEU A 619 -15.03 -13.20 -3.50
CA LEU A 619 -16.40 -12.79 -3.80
C LEU A 619 -16.48 -11.39 -4.41
N PHE A 620 -17.54 -11.12 -5.13
CA PHE A 620 -17.86 -9.77 -5.56
C PHE A 620 -18.16 -8.88 -4.35
N PRO A 621 -17.72 -7.60 -4.36
CA PRO A 621 -17.90 -6.70 -3.22
C PRO A 621 -19.37 -6.58 -2.75
N GLU A 622 -20.32 -6.60 -3.70
CA GLU A 622 -21.75 -6.52 -3.41
C GLU A 622 -22.27 -7.80 -2.73
N THR A 623 -21.70 -8.95 -3.09
CA THR A 623 -22.10 -10.24 -2.48
C THR A 623 -21.49 -10.37 -1.08
N GLU A 624 -20.22 -9.97 -0.92
CA GLU A 624 -19.56 -9.94 0.39
C GLU A 624 -20.31 -9.00 1.35
N GLY A 625 -20.59 -7.77 0.92
CA GLY A 625 -21.32 -6.81 1.74
C GLY A 625 -22.73 -7.26 2.11
N PHE A 626 -23.43 -7.93 1.19
CA PHE A 626 -24.74 -8.48 1.44
C PHE A 626 -24.72 -9.66 2.41
N LEU A 627 -23.77 -10.58 2.27
CA LEU A 627 -23.61 -11.68 3.22
C LEU A 627 -23.28 -11.18 4.63
N MET A 628 -22.40 -10.19 4.72
CA MET A 628 -22.10 -9.56 6.03
C MET A 628 -23.35 -8.95 6.65
N ALA A 629 -24.23 -8.30 5.86
CA ALA A 629 -25.50 -7.77 6.34
C ALA A 629 -26.46 -8.87 6.83
N ILE A 630 -26.47 -10.02 6.15
CA ILE A 630 -27.19 -11.22 6.61
C ILE A 630 -26.64 -11.69 7.97
N GLN A 631 -25.32 -11.83 8.09
CA GLN A 631 -24.67 -12.23 9.34
C GLN A 631 -24.88 -11.22 10.47
N ASP A 632 -24.87 -9.93 10.17
CA ASP A 632 -25.11 -8.83 11.11
C ASP A 632 -26.61 -8.64 11.47
N GLN A 633 -27.53 -9.43 10.89
CA GLN A 633 -28.97 -9.40 11.14
C GLN A 633 -29.67 -8.09 10.73
N VAL A 634 -29.14 -7.35 9.75
CA VAL A 634 -29.62 -6.00 9.40
C VAL A 634 -30.33 -5.91 8.04
N ILE A 635 -30.68 -7.06 7.47
CA ILE A 635 -31.48 -7.10 6.24
C ILE A 635 -32.92 -6.69 6.53
N ASN A 636 -33.56 -5.96 5.61
CA ASN A 636 -34.92 -5.40 5.71
C ASN A 636 -36.03 -6.46 5.70
N THR A 637 -36.02 -7.35 6.69
CA THR A 637 -37.13 -8.27 6.97
C THR A 637 -38.26 -7.56 7.68
N ASN A 638 -39.51 -8.08 7.67
CA ASN A 638 -40.61 -7.51 8.40
C ASN A 638 -40.34 -7.41 9.91
N ASN A 639 -39.72 -8.43 10.49
CA ASN A 639 -39.30 -8.40 11.88
C ASN A 639 -38.27 -7.26 12.15
N TYR A 640 -37.22 -7.13 11.31
CA TYR A 640 -36.27 -6.03 11.46
C TYR A 640 -36.92 -4.66 11.30
N LYS A 641 -37.76 -4.50 10.30
CA LYS A 641 -38.47 -3.24 10.07
C LYS A 641 -39.37 -2.87 11.25
N LYS A 642 -40.16 -3.84 11.73
CA LYS A 642 -41.13 -3.59 12.82
C LYS A 642 -40.45 -3.36 14.17
N CYS A 643 -39.55 -4.27 14.55
CA CYS A 643 -38.97 -4.30 15.92
C CYS A 643 -37.76 -3.39 16.08
N VAL A 644 -36.94 -3.19 15.02
CA VAL A 644 -35.69 -2.44 15.10
C VAL A 644 -35.81 -1.05 14.48
N ILE A 645 -36.31 -0.96 13.22
CA ILE A 645 -36.49 0.33 12.55
C ILE A 645 -37.74 1.06 13.08
N ARG A 646 -38.72 0.30 13.57
CA ARG A 646 -40.06 0.80 13.99
C ARG A 646 -40.76 1.51 12.84
N ASP A 647 -40.74 0.92 11.66
CA ASP A 647 -41.41 1.42 10.45
C ASP A 647 -42.93 1.37 10.64
N PRO A 648 -43.63 2.50 10.66
CA PRO A 648 -45.07 2.56 10.89
C PRO A 648 -45.91 1.89 9.80
N THR A 649 -45.31 1.66 8.62
CA THR A 649 -46.01 1.00 7.50
C THR A 649 -46.07 -0.52 7.66
N ILE A 650 -45.31 -1.09 8.58
CA ILE A 650 -45.26 -2.54 8.82
C ILE A 650 -46.09 -2.90 10.04
N THR A 651 -47.28 -3.41 9.79
CA THR A 651 -48.25 -3.76 10.84
C THR A 651 -47.91 -5.11 11.53
N THR A 652 -47.32 -6.06 10.81
CA THR A 652 -46.97 -7.37 11.33
C THR A 652 -45.52 -7.72 11.07
N ASP A 653 -44.89 -8.46 12.00
CA ASP A 653 -43.58 -9.04 11.82
C ASP A 653 -43.57 -10.40 11.10
N LYS A 654 -44.77 -10.93 10.78
CA LYS A 654 -44.94 -12.25 10.15
C LYS A 654 -44.32 -12.29 8.77
N CYS A 655 -43.89 -13.51 8.42
CA CYS A 655 -43.29 -13.81 7.12
C CYS A 655 -44.23 -13.48 5.97
N ARG A 656 -43.83 -12.70 5.01
CA ARG A 656 -44.59 -12.31 3.81
C ARG A 656 -44.96 -13.48 2.91
N ARG A 657 -44.36 -14.66 3.06
CA ARG A 657 -44.61 -15.85 2.25
C ARG A 657 -45.49 -16.87 2.97
N CYS A 658 -45.09 -17.33 4.16
CA CYS A 658 -45.81 -18.37 4.88
C CYS A 658 -46.86 -17.83 5.89
N GLN A 659 -46.76 -16.59 6.31
CA GLN A 659 -47.58 -15.91 7.31
C GLN A 659 -47.64 -16.58 8.70
N GLN A 660 -46.84 -17.63 8.93
CA GLN A 660 -46.90 -18.43 10.16
C GLN A 660 -46.03 -17.87 11.28
N THR A 661 -44.75 -17.58 10.99
CA THR A 661 -43.75 -17.15 11.97
C THR A 661 -43.18 -15.79 11.64
N SER A 662 -42.47 -15.19 12.61
CA SER A 662 -41.75 -13.91 12.40
C SER A 662 -40.74 -14.01 11.27
N GLU A 663 -40.70 -12.99 10.40
CA GLU A 663 -39.79 -12.90 9.26
C GLU A 663 -38.40 -12.48 9.72
N THR A 664 -37.69 -13.41 10.34
CA THR A 664 -36.27 -13.23 10.74
C THR A 664 -35.32 -13.72 9.64
N ILE A 665 -34.02 -13.37 9.73
CA ILE A 665 -33.01 -13.93 8.82
C ILE A 665 -32.97 -15.45 8.91
N GLN A 666 -33.06 -16.02 10.12
CA GLN A 666 -33.07 -17.45 10.37
C GLN A 666 -34.24 -18.13 9.67
N HIS A 667 -35.42 -17.51 9.75
CA HIS A 667 -36.59 -18.01 9.06
C HIS A 667 -36.41 -18.03 7.53
N ILE A 668 -35.95 -16.92 6.95
CA ILE A 668 -35.74 -16.81 5.50
C ILE A 668 -34.63 -17.75 5.00
N THR A 669 -33.60 -17.97 5.79
CA THR A 669 -32.44 -18.75 5.32
C THR A 669 -32.62 -20.26 5.47
N SER A 670 -33.49 -20.75 6.41
CA SER A 670 -33.62 -22.20 6.67
C SER A 670 -34.94 -22.61 7.30
N GLY A 671 -35.87 -21.72 7.60
CA GLY A 671 -37.10 -22.05 8.35
C GLY A 671 -38.41 -21.87 7.61
N CYS A 672 -38.41 -21.27 6.41
CA CYS A 672 -39.66 -20.97 5.71
C CYS A 672 -40.17 -22.19 4.89
N SER A 673 -41.33 -22.74 5.23
CA SER A 673 -41.94 -23.89 4.56
C SER A 673 -42.24 -23.66 3.06
N THR A 674 -42.63 -22.45 2.68
CA THR A 674 -42.97 -22.11 1.28
C THR A 674 -41.81 -22.17 0.30
N ILE A 675 -40.60 -22.09 0.76
CA ILE A 675 -39.40 -22.14 -0.10
C ILE A 675 -38.54 -23.39 0.14
N ALA A 676 -39.03 -24.31 1.00
CA ALA A 676 -38.33 -25.53 1.35
C ALA A 676 -38.06 -26.42 0.12
N ASN A 677 -39.08 -26.70 -0.66
CA ASN A 677 -39.00 -27.56 -1.85
C ASN A 677 -38.43 -26.89 -3.10
N THR A 678 -38.05 -25.63 -3.02
CA THR A 678 -37.47 -24.85 -4.14
C THR A 678 -36.05 -24.35 -3.85
N ASP A 679 -35.92 -23.28 -3.13
CA ASP A 679 -34.63 -22.63 -2.93
C ASP A 679 -33.73 -23.39 -1.94
N TYR A 680 -34.29 -23.98 -0.87
CA TYR A 680 -33.48 -24.79 0.05
C TYR A 680 -33.07 -26.12 -0.60
N LEU A 681 -33.97 -26.80 -1.33
CA LEU A 681 -33.64 -27.98 -2.08
C LEU A 681 -32.54 -27.72 -3.14
N ARG A 682 -32.65 -26.61 -3.86
CA ARG A 682 -31.60 -26.19 -4.81
C ARG A 682 -30.25 -26.00 -4.14
N ARG A 683 -30.20 -25.33 -2.96
CA ARG A 683 -28.99 -25.15 -2.18
C ARG A 683 -28.41 -26.46 -1.72
N HIS A 684 -29.22 -27.36 -1.17
CA HIS A 684 -28.88 -28.69 -0.76
C HIS A 684 -28.26 -29.50 -1.92
N ASN A 685 -28.97 -29.59 -3.04
CA ASN A 685 -28.51 -30.34 -4.20
C ASN A 685 -27.19 -29.86 -4.77
N GLN A 686 -26.88 -28.55 -4.70
CA GLN A 686 -25.59 -28.06 -5.13
C GLN A 686 -24.44 -28.50 -4.23
N LEU A 687 -24.63 -28.65 -2.92
CA LEU A 687 -23.63 -29.24 -2.05
C LEU A 687 -23.49 -30.75 -2.34
N CYS A 688 -24.59 -31.49 -2.51
CA CYS A 688 -24.58 -32.89 -2.94
C CYS A 688 -23.81 -33.07 -4.26
N ASN A 689 -24.04 -32.19 -5.25
CA ASN A 689 -23.33 -32.20 -6.53
C ASN A 689 -21.80 -32.09 -6.38
N ILE A 690 -21.33 -31.25 -5.45
CA ILE A 690 -19.90 -31.11 -5.16
C ILE A 690 -19.35 -32.41 -4.60
N VAL A 691 -20.00 -32.98 -3.59
CA VAL A 691 -19.55 -34.20 -2.94
C VAL A 691 -19.59 -35.39 -3.94
N HIS A 692 -20.72 -35.60 -4.62
CA HIS A 692 -20.89 -36.67 -5.61
C HIS A 692 -19.83 -36.59 -6.73
N GLN A 693 -19.62 -35.41 -7.32
CA GLN A 693 -18.64 -35.27 -8.42
C GLN A 693 -17.20 -35.51 -7.94
N LYS A 694 -16.84 -35.07 -6.73
CA LYS A 694 -15.50 -35.30 -6.17
C LYS A 694 -15.29 -36.79 -5.87
N LEU A 695 -16.28 -37.47 -5.33
CA LEU A 695 -16.23 -38.92 -5.13
C LEU A 695 -16.17 -39.69 -6.45
N ALA A 696 -17.03 -39.34 -7.42
CA ALA A 696 -17.04 -39.98 -8.72
C ALA A 696 -15.71 -39.82 -9.48
N ASN A 697 -15.09 -38.66 -9.43
CA ASN A 697 -13.76 -38.42 -10.02
C ASN A 697 -12.66 -39.22 -9.27
N LYS A 698 -12.72 -39.23 -7.93
CA LYS A 698 -11.74 -39.96 -7.10
C LYS A 698 -11.76 -41.48 -7.41
N TYR A 699 -12.93 -42.08 -7.55
CA TYR A 699 -13.10 -43.50 -7.81
C TYR A 699 -13.04 -43.85 -9.32
N GLY A 700 -12.63 -42.94 -10.19
CA GLY A 700 -12.52 -43.17 -11.63
C GLY A 700 -13.84 -43.42 -12.34
N LEU A 701 -14.96 -43.01 -11.75
CA LEU A 701 -16.30 -43.14 -12.32
C LEU A 701 -16.64 -42.00 -13.30
N LEU A 702 -15.89 -40.92 -13.23
CA LEU A 702 -15.97 -39.75 -14.14
C LEU A 702 -14.55 -39.27 -14.48
N ASN A 703 -14.33 -38.93 -15.77
CA ASN A 703 -13.06 -38.40 -16.27
C ASN A 703 -13.10 -36.89 -16.56
N THR A 704 -14.25 -36.23 -16.34
CA THR A 704 -14.44 -34.81 -16.68
C THR A 704 -14.91 -34.05 -15.45
N TYR A 705 -14.45 -32.77 -15.35
CA TYR A 705 -14.93 -31.86 -14.33
C TYR A 705 -15.94 -30.88 -14.93
N THR A 706 -17.12 -30.84 -14.34
CA THR A 706 -18.19 -29.87 -14.68
C THR A 706 -18.41 -28.96 -13.48
N PRO A 707 -18.57 -27.64 -13.67
CA PRO A 707 -18.94 -26.75 -12.55
C PRO A 707 -20.17 -27.25 -11.81
N TYR A 708 -20.15 -27.32 -10.49
CA TYR A 708 -21.18 -27.94 -9.64
C TYR A 708 -22.60 -27.45 -9.92
N TYR A 709 -22.75 -26.17 -10.32
CA TYR A 709 -24.03 -25.56 -10.66
C TYR A 709 -24.56 -25.95 -12.04
N LYS A 710 -23.80 -26.68 -12.84
CA LYS A 710 -24.19 -27.31 -14.13
C LYS A 710 -24.14 -28.83 -14.09
N TYR A 711 -23.49 -29.38 -13.06
CA TYR A 711 -23.34 -30.79 -12.89
C TYR A 711 -24.71 -31.40 -12.51
N ASN A 712 -25.08 -32.49 -13.18
CA ASN A 712 -26.28 -33.25 -12.89
C ASN A 712 -25.85 -34.68 -12.55
N PRO A 713 -25.92 -35.13 -11.27
CA PRO A 713 -25.51 -36.44 -10.86
C PRO A 713 -26.31 -37.54 -11.55
N LYS A 714 -25.66 -38.62 -11.99
CA LYS A 714 -26.33 -39.83 -12.40
C LYS A 714 -26.75 -40.60 -11.17
N ALA A 715 -27.92 -41.25 -11.25
CA ALA A 715 -28.49 -42.00 -10.15
C ALA A 715 -27.62 -43.14 -9.67
N VAL A 716 -26.90 -43.80 -10.59
CA VAL A 716 -25.92 -44.85 -10.31
C VAL A 716 -24.71 -44.68 -11.21
N LEU A 717 -23.54 -44.73 -10.62
CA LEU A 717 -22.26 -44.86 -11.30
C LEU A 717 -21.53 -46.08 -10.73
N GLU A 718 -20.92 -46.90 -11.59
CA GLU A 718 -20.29 -48.13 -11.16
C GLU A 718 -19.10 -48.47 -12.04
N ASN A 719 -18.10 -49.12 -11.40
CA ASN A 719 -16.99 -49.79 -12.05
C ASN A 719 -16.71 -51.13 -11.31
N ALA A 720 -15.56 -51.76 -11.59
CA ALA A 720 -15.21 -53.02 -10.96
C ALA A 720 -15.11 -52.95 -9.43
N ASP A 721 -14.57 -51.84 -8.89
CA ASP A 721 -14.22 -51.70 -7.50
C ASP A 721 -15.23 -50.88 -6.68
N PHE A 722 -15.91 -49.91 -7.29
CA PHE A 722 -16.80 -48.98 -6.59
C PHE A 722 -18.17 -48.87 -7.22
N ARG A 723 -19.19 -48.64 -6.38
CA ARG A 723 -20.52 -48.21 -6.80
C ARG A 723 -20.98 -46.98 -6.03
N LEU A 724 -21.49 -45.97 -6.74
CA LEU A 724 -21.93 -44.69 -6.20
C LEU A 724 -23.40 -44.47 -6.55
N TYR A 725 -24.25 -44.39 -5.53
CA TYR A 725 -25.66 -44.09 -5.66
C TYR A 725 -25.92 -42.62 -5.33
N TYR A 726 -26.81 -41.98 -6.02
CA TYR A 726 -27.29 -40.64 -5.76
C TYR A 726 -28.80 -40.61 -5.60
N ASP A 727 -29.29 -40.11 -4.45
CA ASP A 727 -30.72 -39.88 -4.14
C ASP A 727 -31.60 -41.09 -4.42
N ARG A 728 -31.19 -42.28 -3.99
CA ARG A 728 -31.88 -43.54 -4.15
C ARG A 728 -32.30 -44.13 -2.83
N SER A 729 -33.56 -44.63 -2.79
CA SER A 729 -34.03 -45.45 -1.67
C SER A 729 -33.37 -46.80 -1.70
N ILE A 730 -32.89 -47.22 -0.54
CA ILE A 730 -32.38 -48.59 -0.33
C ILE A 730 -33.54 -49.45 0.12
N ILE A 731 -33.77 -50.52 -0.59
CA ILE A 731 -34.80 -51.53 -0.21
C ILE A 731 -34.14 -52.44 0.82
N THR A 732 -34.74 -52.58 2.00
CA THR A 732 -34.27 -53.37 3.13
C THR A 732 -35.26 -54.49 3.44
N ASP A 733 -34.77 -55.60 3.99
CA ASP A 733 -35.60 -56.77 4.39
C ASP A 733 -36.57 -56.28 5.47
N ARG A 734 -36.09 -55.59 6.50
CA ARG A 734 -36.94 -54.95 7.49
C ARG A 734 -37.34 -53.54 7.05
N GLN A 735 -38.55 -53.11 7.36
CA GLN A 735 -38.98 -51.77 7.05
C GLN A 735 -38.22 -50.74 7.89
N VAL A 736 -37.36 -49.92 7.23
CA VAL A 736 -36.65 -48.80 7.84
C VAL A 736 -37.30 -47.50 7.43
N THR A 737 -37.65 -46.69 8.41
CA THR A 737 -38.35 -45.40 8.16
C THR A 737 -37.50 -44.42 7.30
N ASN A 738 -36.19 -44.44 7.45
CA ASN A 738 -35.27 -43.51 6.77
C ASN A 738 -34.30 -44.32 5.88
N ASN A 739 -34.71 -44.65 4.67
CA ASN A 739 -33.98 -45.50 3.74
C ASN A 739 -33.38 -44.76 2.52
N ARG A 740 -33.37 -43.42 2.50
CA ARG A 740 -32.92 -42.63 1.34
C ARG A 740 -31.84 -41.61 1.74
N PRO A 741 -30.58 -42.06 1.88
CA PRO A 741 -29.46 -41.12 2.03
C PRO A 741 -29.18 -40.39 0.72
N ASP A 742 -28.56 -39.21 0.78
CA ASP A 742 -28.28 -38.40 -0.40
C ASP A 742 -27.28 -39.05 -1.35
N ILE A 743 -26.23 -39.69 -0.78
CA ILE A 743 -25.19 -40.38 -1.55
C ILE A 743 -24.82 -41.66 -0.79
N VAL A 744 -24.67 -42.76 -1.52
CA VAL A 744 -24.15 -44.02 -0.96
C VAL A 744 -22.92 -44.44 -1.75
N VAL A 745 -21.83 -44.68 -1.06
CA VAL A 745 -20.57 -45.20 -1.62
C VAL A 745 -20.42 -46.67 -1.19
N VAL A 746 -20.26 -47.58 -2.13
CA VAL A 746 -19.93 -48.95 -1.88
C VAL A 746 -18.55 -49.28 -2.42
N ASP A 747 -17.64 -49.66 -1.55
CA ASP A 747 -16.35 -50.21 -1.88
C ASP A 747 -16.50 -51.74 -1.88
N LYS A 748 -16.45 -52.33 -3.08
CA LYS A 748 -16.65 -53.75 -3.27
C LYS A 748 -15.47 -54.59 -2.77
N LYS A 749 -14.25 -54.06 -2.83
CA LYS A 749 -13.03 -54.75 -2.39
C LYS A 749 -12.90 -54.72 -0.88
N ALA A 750 -13.06 -53.53 -0.28
CA ALA A 750 -12.97 -53.35 1.16
C ALA A 750 -14.25 -53.74 1.88
N LYS A 751 -15.30 -54.20 1.16
CA LYS A 751 -16.61 -54.51 1.72
C LYS A 751 -17.13 -53.43 2.68
N SER A 752 -16.97 -52.21 2.31
CA SER A 752 -17.36 -51.07 3.14
C SER A 752 -18.39 -50.19 2.45
N VAL A 753 -19.27 -49.58 3.25
CA VAL A 753 -20.35 -48.71 2.77
C VAL A 753 -20.34 -47.40 3.54
N LEU A 754 -20.42 -46.28 2.82
CA LEU A 754 -20.56 -44.98 3.41
C LEU A 754 -21.90 -44.37 3.06
N LEU A 755 -22.72 -44.07 4.08
CA LEU A 755 -24.01 -43.41 3.95
C LEU A 755 -23.83 -41.91 4.17
N VAL A 756 -23.80 -41.12 3.09
CA VAL A 756 -23.53 -39.66 3.14
C VAL A 756 -24.85 -38.89 3.08
N ASP A 757 -25.05 -38.03 4.03
CA ASP A 757 -26.22 -37.14 4.07
C ASP A 757 -25.81 -35.68 4.29
N VAL A 758 -26.33 -34.80 3.47
CA VAL A 758 -25.95 -33.35 3.44
C VAL A 758 -27.02 -32.52 4.12
N ALA A 759 -26.64 -31.52 4.89
CA ALA A 759 -27.59 -30.54 5.42
C ALA A 759 -27.01 -29.11 5.48
N VAL A 760 -27.93 -28.15 5.29
CA VAL A 760 -27.59 -26.71 5.37
C VAL A 760 -28.50 -26.01 6.39
N PRO A 761 -28.28 -26.22 7.69
CA PRO A 761 -29.08 -25.66 8.76
C PRO A 761 -28.80 -24.16 9.01
N ASN A 762 -29.59 -23.55 9.91
CA ASN A 762 -29.23 -22.30 10.56
C ASN A 762 -27.99 -22.50 11.44
N ASN A 763 -27.33 -21.40 11.77
CA ASN A 763 -26.12 -21.41 12.60
C ASN A 763 -26.30 -22.12 13.94
N ASN A 764 -27.43 -21.88 14.61
CA ASN A 764 -27.72 -22.46 15.93
C ASN A 764 -27.93 -23.99 15.92
N ASN A 765 -28.40 -24.51 14.80
CA ASN A 765 -28.83 -25.92 14.69
C ASN A 765 -27.75 -26.79 14.01
N VAL A 766 -26.52 -26.33 13.93
CA VAL A 766 -25.43 -27.05 13.24
C VAL A 766 -25.10 -28.37 13.96
N LEU A 767 -24.97 -28.32 15.29
CA LEU A 767 -24.66 -29.49 16.11
C LEU A 767 -25.86 -30.46 16.17
N ASP A 768 -27.05 -29.90 16.39
CA ASP A 768 -28.27 -30.70 16.47
C ASP A 768 -28.51 -31.47 15.15
N LYS A 769 -28.29 -30.81 14.00
CA LYS A 769 -28.42 -31.45 12.70
C LYS A 769 -27.37 -32.52 12.44
N TYR A 770 -26.15 -32.35 12.96
CA TYR A 770 -25.14 -33.39 12.90
C TYR A 770 -25.61 -34.65 13.65
N ASN A 771 -26.05 -34.48 14.91
CA ASN A 771 -26.53 -35.57 15.76
C ASN A 771 -27.80 -36.22 15.16
N GLU A 772 -28.74 -35.39 14.66
CA GLU A 772 -29.95 -35.90 13.98
C GLU A 772 -29.60 -36.78 12.79
N LYS A 773 -28.63 -36.37 11.95
CA LYS A 773 -28.23 -37.14 10.78
C LYS A 773 -27.51 -38.43 11.14
N MET A 774 -26.72 -38.44 12.19
CA MET A 774 -26.08 -39.66 12.73
C MET A 774 -27.14 -40.65 13.20
N ALA A 775 -28.07 -40.22 14.03
CA ALA A 775 -29.15 -41.07 14.54
C ALA A 775 -30.13 -41.57 13.45
N LYS A 776 -30.42 -40.71 12.48
CA LYS A 776 -31.39 -40.97 11.42
C LYS A 776 -31.10 -42.25 10.59
N TYR A 777 -29.84 -42.56 10.36
CA TYR A 777 -29.41 -43.65 9.49
C TYR A 777 -28.75 -44.80 10.25
N THR A 778 -28.84 -44.84 11.57
CA THR A 778 -28.30 -45.96 12.37
C THR A 778 -28.92 -47.29 12.01
N ASP A 779 -30.28 -47.33 11.96
CA ASP A 779 -30.99 -48.56 11.62
C ASP A 779 -30.70 -49.01 10.19
N LEU A 780 -30.65 -48.06 9.24
CA LEU A 780 -30.29 -48.33 7.86
C LEU A 780 -28.86 -48.88 7.74
N ALA A 781 -27.94 -48.38 8.53
CA ALA A 781 -26.55 -48.85 8.51
C ALA A 781 -26.44 -50.31 8.96
N ILE A 782 -27.22 -50.71 9.97
CA ILE A 782 -27.29 -52.10 10.45
C ILE A 782 -27.85 -53.03 9.36
N GLU A 783 -29.01 -52.69 8.77
CA GLU A 783 -29.64 -53.47 7.72
C GLU A 783 -28.75 -53.57 6.46
N VAL A 784 -28.13 -52.51 6.02
CA VAL A 784 -27.22 -52.52 4.87
C VAL A 784 -25.99 -53.38 5.17
N GLY A 785 -25.48 -53.38 6.41
CA GLY A 785 -24.36 -54.21 6.84
C GLY A 785 -24.69 -55.71 6.69
N GLN A 786 -25.88 -56.08 7.11
CA GLN A 786 -26.34 -57.45 7.03
C GLN A 786 -26.64 -57.87 5.59
N MET A 787 -27.44 -57.13 4.88
CA MET A 787 -27.90 -57.45 3.52
C MET A 787 -26.80 -57.44 2.46
N TRP A 788 -25.86 -56.53 2.57
CA TRP A 788 -24.78 -56.39 1.58
C TRP A 788 -23.48 -57.07 2.02
N HIS A 789 -23.52 -57.79 3.17
CA HIS A 789 -22.35 -58.45 3.78
C HIS A 789 -21.16 -57.48 3.91
N ALA A 790 -21.47 -56.25 4.30
CA ALA A 790 -20.47 -55.24 4.46
C ALA A 790 -19.79 -55.36 5.83
N GLU A 791 -18.45 -55.35 5.82
CA GLU A 791 -17.65 -55.45 7.07
C GLU A 791 -17.72 -54.14 7.86
N LYS A 792 -17.96 -53.02 7.17
CA LYS A 792 -18.04 -51.69 7.79
C LYS A 792 -19.09 -50.83 7.10
N VAL A 793 -20.03 -50.27 7.87
CA VAL A 793 -20.98 -49.27 7.38
C VAL A 793 -20.88 -48.01 8.25
N GLU A 794 -20.65 -46.88 7.64
CA GLU A 794 -20.52 -45.61 8.35
C GLU A 794 -21.50 -44.57 7.84
N VAL A 795 -22.09 -43.81 8.77
CA VAL A 795 -22.88 -42.63 8.47
C VAL A 795 -21.94 -41.42 8.46
N VAL A 796 -21.99 -40.64 7.39
CA VAL A 796 -21.09 -39.48 7.16
C VAL A 796 -21.93 -38.21 6.87
N PRO A 797 -22.28 -37.44 7.92
CA PRO A 797 -22.98 -36.18 7.73
C PRO A 797 -22.05 -35.08 7.18
N ILE A 798 -22.53 -34.36 6.16
CA ILE A 798 -21.87 -33.19 5.60
C ILE A 798 -22.68 -31.93 5.96
N ILE A 799 -22.25 -31.23 6.98
CA ILE A 799 -22.98 -30.08 7.53
C ILE A 799 -22.24 -28.80 7.27
N VAL A 800 -22.93 -27.82 6.65
CA VAL A 800 -22.44 -26.44 6.46
C VAL A 800 -23.59 -25.51 6.77
N SER A 801 -23.39 -24.46 7.61
CA SER A 801 -24.48 -23.55 7.92
C SER A 801 -24.89 -22.69 6.72
N SER A 802 -26.12 -22.19 6.75
CA SER A 802 -26.67 -21.31 5.70
C SER A 802 -25.85 -20.02 5.51
N THR A 803 -25.15 -19.54 6.53
CA THR A 803 -24.30 -18.34 6.46
C THR A 803 -22.81 -18.64 6.34
N GLY A 804 -22.46 -19.92 6.16
CA GLY A 804 -21.08 -20.34 5.88
C GLY A 804 -20.25 -20.74 7.11
N LEU A 805 -20.85 -20.97 8.29
CA LEU A 805 -20.12 -21.55 9.42
C LEU A 805 -19.80 -23.03 9.14
N ILE A 806 -18.60 -23.42 9.51
CA ILE A 806 -18.05 -24.77 9.32
C ILE A 806 -17.88 -25.43 10.68
N PRO A 807 -18.57 -26.55 10.97
CA PRO A 807 -18.31 -27.30 12.19
C PRO A 807 -16.99 -28.08 12.09
N LYS A 808 -16.35 -28.33 13.23
CA LYS A 808 -15.12 -29.13 13.31
C LYS A 808 -15.34 -30.56 12.79
N SER A 809 -16.54 -31.13 13.03
CA SER A 809 -16.93 -32.47 12.52
C SER A 809 -16.92 -32.62 11.00
N LEU A 810 -16.95 -31.52 10.24
CA LEU A 810 -16.86 -31.59 8.78
C LEU A 810 -15.48 -32.07 8.32
N GLU A 811 -14.41 -31.75 9.04
CA GLU A 811 -13.08 -32.25 8.72
C GLU A 811 -13.01 -33.78 8.85
N ASP A 812 -13.59 -34.33 9.92
CA ASP A 812 -13.65 -35.78 10.13
C ASP A 812 -14.52 -36.47 9.08
N SER A 813 -15.65 -35.87 8.72
CA SER A 813 -16.51 -36.38 7.65
C SER A 813 -15.78 -36.41 6.29
N LEU A 814 -15.01 -35.35 5.96
CA LEU A 814 -14.21 -35.29 4.73
C LEU A 814 -13.06 -36.34 4.76
N LYS A 815 -12.44 -36.58 5.92
CA LYS A 815 -11.43 -37.64 6.11
C LYS A 815 -12.01 -39.01 5.88
N LYS A 816 -13.20 -39.34 6.42
CA LYS A 816 -13.91 -40.61 6.18
C LYS A 816 -14.20 -40.88 4.71
N LEU A 817 -14.52 -39.79 3.96
CA LEU A 817 -14.70 -39.87 2.50
C LEU A 817 -13.37 -39.86 1.73
N ASP A 818 -12.27 -39.68 2.44
CA ASP A 818 -10.93 -39.50 1.88
C ASP A 818 -10.95 -38.44 0.77
N LEU A 819 -11.63 -37.32 1.04
CA LEU A 819 -11.67 -36.14 0.20
C LEU A 819 -10.65 -35.13 0.70
N HIS A 820 -10.04 -34.37 -0.24
CA HIS A 820 -9.08 -33.32 0.10
C HIS A 820 -9.71 -32.32 1.09
N LYS A 821 -8.98 -31.97 2.16
CA LYS A 821 -9.44 -31.09 3.23
C LYS A 821 -10.06 -29.77 2.72
N ASN A 822 -9.54 -29.20 1.63
CA ASN A 822 -10.04 -27.96 1.06
C ASN A 822 -11.41 -28.09 0.36
N THR A 823 -12.02 -29.27 0.34
CA THR A 823 -13.37 -29.49 -0.20
C THR A 823 -14.41 -28.58 0.48
N PHE A 824 -14.21 -28.28 1.78
CA PHE A 824 -15.09 -27.40 2.52
C PHE A 824 -15.21 -25.98 1.89
N ILE A 825 -14.17 -25.50 1.18
CA ILE A 825 -14.17 -24.18 0.52
C ILE A 825 -15.25 -24.13 -0.56
N ASP A 826 -15.36 -25.18 -1.37
CA ASP A 826 -16.38 -25.27 -2.42
C ASP A 826 -17.77 -25.38 -1.81
N LEU A 827 -17.94 -26.22 -0.76
CA LEU A 827 -19.20 -26.40 -0.03
C LEU A 827 -19.66 -25.09 0.61
N GLN A 828 -18.74 -24.41 1.33
CA GLN A 828 -19.00 -23.10 1.95
C GLN A 828 -19.42 -22.05 0.92
N LYS A 829 -18.72 -21.97 -0.20
CA LYS A 829 -19.02 -21.02 -1.27
C LYS A 829 -20.38 -21.30 -1.92
N ALA A 830 -20.72 -22.56 -2.15
CA ALA A 830 -22.03 -22.96 -2.67
C ALA A 830 -23.16 -22.59 -1.68
N ALA A 831 -23.00 -22.89 -0.39
CA ALA A 831 -23.98 -22.54 0.65
C ALA A 831 -24.22 -21.02 0.71
N ILE A 832 -23.14 -20.22 0.78
CA ILE A 832 -23.18 -18.75 0.86
C ILE A 832 -23.87 -18.13 -0.36
N LEU A 833 -23.46 -18.52 -1.58
CA LEU A 833 -24.01 -17.94 -2.81
C LEU A 833 -25.49 -18.25 -2.97
N ASN A 834 -25.90 -19.49 -2.66
CA ASN A 834 -27.32 -19.83 -2.69
C ASN A 834 -28.11 -19.10 -1.62
N THR A 835 -27.59 -18.95 -0.41
CA THR A 835 -28.26 -18.18 0.65
C THR A 835 -28.44 -16.72 0.23
N CYS A 836 -27.40 -16.06 -0.31
CA CYS A 836 -27.54 -14.70 -0.86
C CYS A 836 -28.60 -14.64 -1.97
N HIS A 837 -28.65 -15.64 -2.86
CA HIS A 837 -29.67 -15.71 -3.90
C HIS A 837 -31.08 -15.86 -3.33
N THR A 838 -31.28 -16.78 -2.38
CA THR A 838 -32.56 -17.02 -1.72
C THR A 838 -33.06 -15.77 -1.03
N VAL A 839 -32.25 -15.11 -0.22
CA VAL A 839 -32.62 -13.89 0.49
C VAL A 839 -32.97 -12.75 -0.48
N ARG A 840 -32.17 -12.53 -1.55
CA ARG A 840 -32.50 -11.53 -2.58
C ARG A 840 -33.82 -11.82 -3.29
N LYS A 841 -34.05 -13.08 -3.71
CA LYS A 841 -35.27 -13.51 -4.37
C LYS A 841 -36.46 -13.37 -3.43
N PHE A 842 -36.31 -13.73 -2.15
CA PHE A 842 -37.34 -13.65 -1.15
C PHE A 842 -37.78 -12.20 -0.93
N LEU A 843 -36.88 -11.27 -0.90
CA LEU A 843 -37.10 -9.83 -0.67
C LEU A 843 -37.40 -9.04 -1.96
N ASN A 844 -37.40 -9.69 -3.13
CA ASN A 844 -37.52 -9.06 -4.46
C ASN A 844 -36.48 -7.96 -4.72
N MET A 845 -35.22 -8.22 -4.28
CA MET A 845 -34.08 -7.30 -4.41
C MET A 845 -33.23 -7.55 -5.68
#